data_e32de670825dd995395f478d5735608b
#
_entry.id   e32de670825dd995395f478d5735608b
#
_cell.length_a   1.000
_cell.length_b   1.000
_cell.length_c   1.000
_cell.angle_alpha   90.00
_cell.angle_beta   90.00
_cell.angle_gamma   90.00
#
_symmetry.space_group_name_H-M   'P 1'
#
loop_
_entity.id
_entity.type
_entity.pdbx_description
1 polymer ?
#
loop_
_entity_poly.entity_id
_entity_poly.type
_entity_poly.pdbx_seq_one_letter_code
_entity_poly.pdbx_strand_id
1 'polypeptide(L)'
;MELEQKPTEVQATQPPEAMAPTVQPIGPEQLKKFTMILEKYKAGKARTEQRILASENWWKLRNAIEEQKETNIGSDGGFISKSGWLHNVIVSKHADAMESYPEPNILPREKGDKDEAQVLSAIIPCILEQNQFEKTYSDANWQKTKSGTGVYKVVWDSGKLNGLGDIAVGRVNLLNIYWEPGVTDIQRSRYFFHTELCDKDLLEERYPELEGKLKGKSFMSTKFLYDDHVDTENKHTVIEVYYHKYVAGKNTLQYCKYVGDQVLSATENDPEMAMRGLYDHGKYPYVFDALYPIEGSPCGYGYVDICRNPQTVIDLLNTSFVKNAQVGAIPRYFSRGDGSVNEDEFLDLSNPIVHGNNISEDALRRIEHDTLDSNYIAVLDRTIQELRETSGNTETSTGNISSGVTAASAIAALQEASGKGSRDSTQASYRAYSEIVEICIELIRQFYDMPRQFRIVGEYGMQKYISYSNTGLQPKHQGKDFGQDMGYRLPVFDIKVSAQKKNVYTKVSQNEMAIQFFQMGFFNPQLTDQALMCLEIMDFDGKDGIMQKVAQNGTIYQKLQQYMQIALTLAQAVDPAAAETIAQDIMQTMGGDGMAGGAGGDVQMLQSDHIAGLGKNESTRVANARSRASEASQPEGGKVTAKKEDKK
;
A
#
# COMPACT_ATOMS: atom_id res chain seq x y z
N MET A 1 -67.12 17.24 65.28
CA MET A 1 -66.48 18.43 64.71
C MET A 1 -65.18 17.98 64.09
N GLU A 2 -65.30 17.39 62.88
CA GLU A 2 -64.20 16.86 62.08
C GLU A 2 -63.72 17.94 61.13
N LEU A 3 -62.43 18.23 61.18
CA LEU A 3 -61.78 19.19 60.29
C LEU A 3 -61.22 18.40 59.11
N GLU A 4 -61.87 18.47 57.94
CA GLU A 4 -61.38 18.04 56.68
C GLU A 4 -60.17 18.91 56.30
N GLN A 5 -58.99 18.27 56.23
CA GLN A 5 -57.78 18.82 55.57
C GLN A 5 -57.82 18.50 54.08
N LYS A 6 -57.93 19.55 53.23
CA LYS A 6 -57.77 19.48 51.80
C LYS A 6 -56.27 19.17 51.47
N PRO A 7 -55.96 18.26 50.51
CA PRO A 7 -54.58 18.06 50.08
C PRO A 7 -54.09 19.26 49.28
N THR A 8 -52.92 19.75 49.65
CA THR A 8 -52.19 20.81 48.97
C THR A 8 -51.64 20.24 47.64
N GLU A 9 -52.12 20.81 46.54
CA GLU A 9 -51.50 20.54 45.20
C GLU A 9 -50.04 20.97 45.24
N VAL A 10 -49.15 19.97 45.11
CA VAL A 10 -47.70 20.17 44.80
C VAL A 10 -47.64 20.58 43.36
N GLN A 11 -47.42 21.86 43.08
CA GLN A 11 -47.02 22.33 41.75
C GLN A 11 -45.73 21.63 41.36
N ALA A 12 -45.80 20.78 40.31
CA ALA A 12 -44.65 20.21 39.65
C ALA A 12 -43.82 21.37 39.06
N THR A 13 -42.72 21.69 39.71
CA THR A 13 -41.68 22.55 39.12
C THR A 13 -41.23 21.93 37.83
N GLN A 14 -41.51 22.60 36.72
CA GLN A 14 -40.91 22.24 35.41
C GLN A 14 -39.38 22.19 35.57
N PRO A 15 -38.71 21.14 35.06
CA PRO A 15 -37.26 21.14 35.06
C PRO A 15 -36.78 22.39 34.31
N PRO A 16 -35.70 23.05 34.78
CA PRO A 16 -35.17 24.22 34.12
C PRO A 16 -34.91 23.88 32.67
N GLU A 17 -35.50 24.65 31.75
CA GLU A 17 -35.13 24.60 30.33
C GLU A 17 -33.61 24.67 30.27
N ALA A 18 -32.98 23.59 29.81
CA ALA A 18 -31.56 23.56 29.58
C ALA A 18 -31.30 24.69 28.56
N MET A 19 -30.69 25.79 29.02
CA MET A 19 -30.25 26.87 28.14
C MET A 19 -29.46 26.22 27.01
N ALA A 20 -29.96 26.33 25.78
CA ALA A 20 -29.23 25.91 24.59
C ALA A 20 -27.83 26.54 24.69
N PRO A 21 -26.76 25.75 24.56
CA PRO A 21 -25.41 26.28 24.67
C PRO A 21 -25.27 27.40 23.66
N THR A 22 -24.97 28.62 24.12
CA THR A 22 -24.71 29.77 23.25
C THR A 22 -23.47 29.46 22.41
N VAL A 23 -23.72 29.10 21.18
CA VAL A 23 -22.65 28.88 20.17
C VAL A 23 -22.04 30.25 19.89
N GLN A 24 -20.78 30.44 20.26
CA GLN A 24 -20.04 31.66 19.93
C GLN A 24 -19.27 31.41 18.65
N PRO A 25 -19.48 32.23 17.59
CA PRO A 25 -18.72 32.10 16.36
C PRO A 25 -17.22 32.34 16.61
N ILE A 26 -16.38 31.68 15.81
CA ILE A 26 -14.92 31.79 15.93
C ILE A 26 -14.49 33.22 15.62
N GLY A 27 -13.94 33.88 16.63
CA GLY A 27 -13.42 35.24 16.52
C GLY A 27 -11.88 35.30 16.35
N PRO A 28 -11.33 36.51 16.09
CA PRO A 28 -9.89 36.71 15.87
C PRO A 28 -8.99 36.26 17.04
N GLU A 29 -9.50 36.30 18.26
CA GLU A 29 -8.76 35.84 19.45
C GLU A 29 -8.55 34.31 19.45
N GLN A 30 -9.55 33.57 18.99
CA GLN A 30 -9.43 32.12 18.86
C GLN A 30 -8.46 31.74 17.73
N LEU A 31 -8.45 32.46 16.60
CA LEU A 31 -7.49 32.26 15.51
C LEU A 31 -6.05 32.50 15.99
N LYS A 32 -5.80 33.55 16.76
CA LYS A 32 -4.48 33.80 17.37
C LYS A 32 -4.06 32.64 18.28
N LYS A 33 -4.99 32.12 19.07
CA LYS A 33 -4.73 30.95 19.92
C LYS A 33 -4.37 29.71 19.09
N PHE A 34 -5.10 29.43 18.00
CA PHE A 34 -4.78 28.31 17.11
C PHE A 34 -3.39 28.48 16.49
N THR A 35 -3.05 29.67 16.01
CA THR A 35 -1.72 29.96 15.45
C THR A 35 -0.60 29.75 16.48
N MET A 36 -0.78 30.23 17.72
CA MET A 36 0.19 29.99 18.79
C MET A 36 0.38 28.48 19.13
N ILE A 37 -0.70 27.70 19.10
CA ILE A 37 -0.63 26.25 19.32
C ILE A 37 0.08 25.57 18.17
N LEU A 38 -0.24 25.97 16.93
CA LEU A 38 0.41 25.46 15.74
C LEU A 38 1.93 25.68 15.76
N GLU A 39 2.37 26.89 16.14
CA GLU A 39 3.81 27.19 16.30
C GLU A 39 4.48 26.29 17.33
N LYS A 40 3.82 26.02 18.47
CA LYS A 40 4.33 25.06 19.47
C LYS A 40 4.44 23.65 18.91
N TYR A 41 3.43 23.19 18.17
CA TYR A 41 3.44 21.85 17.56
C TYR A 41 4.48 21.73 16.46
N LYS A 42 4.67 22.80 15.68
CA LYS A 42 5.75 22.90 14.67
C LYS A 42 7.13 22.81 15.31
N ALA A 43 7.36 23.51 16.41
CA ALA A 43 8.62 23.43 17.16
C ALA A 43 8.87 22.00 17.69
N GLY A 44 7.83 21.35 18.23
CA GLY A 44 7.92 19.96 18.70
C GLY A 44 8.24 18.95 17.59
N LYS A 45 7.81 19.23 16.36
CA LYS A 45 8.01 18.34 15.18
C LYS A 45 9.32 18.59 14.43
N ALA A 46 10.08 19.64 14.74
CA ALA A 46 11.26 20.06 13.98
C ALA A 46 12.28 18.94 13.73
N ARG A 47 12.49 18.06 14.72
CA ARG A 47 13.38 16.89 14.60
C ARG A 47 12.88 15.86 13.58
N THR A 48 11.58 15.59 13.58
CA THR A 48 10.95 14.68 12.61
C THR A 48 11.02 15.26 11.19
N GLU A 49 10.81 16.57 11.02
CA GLU A 49 10.95 17.23 9.73
C GLU A 49 12.36 17.15 9.16
N GLN A 50 13.39 17.38 10.00
CA GLN A 50 14.80 17.23 9.60
C GLN A 50 15.09 15.79 9.14
N ARG A 51 14.57 14.78 9.85
CA ARG A 51 14.73 13.37 9.49
C ARG A 51 14.07 13.06 8.13
N ILE A 52 12.86 13.58 7.88
CA ILE A 52 12.15 13.36 6.61
C ILE A 52 12.94 13.96 5.44
N LEU A 53 13.44 15.20 5.59
CA LEU A 53 14.25 15.86 4.57
C LEU A 53 15.55 15.10 4.32
N ALA A 54 16.24 14.67 5.38
CA ALA A 54 17.45 13.86 5.26
C ALA A 54 17.16 12.53 4.53
N SER A 55 16.05 11.86 4.85
CA SER A 55 15.66 10.60 4.18
C SER A 55 15.42 10.80 2.69
N GLU A 56 14.83 11.91 2.28
CA GLU A 56 14.60 12.23 0.86
C GLU A 56 15.91 12.51 0.12
N ASN A 57 16.85 13.23 0.74
CA ASN A 57 18.18 13.47 0.19
C ASN A 57 18.96 12.16 -0.01
N TRP A 58 18.90 11.26 0.96
CA TRP A 58 19.51 9.94 0.86
C TRP A 58 18.91 9.11 -0.29
N TRP A 59 17.59 9.16 -0.44
CA TRP A 59 16.87 8.51 -1.53
C TRP A 59 17.34 9.01 -2.89
N LYS A 60 17.55 10.33 -3.03
CA LYS A 60 18.03 10.98 -4.25
C LYS A 60 19.55 10.87 -4.45
N LEU A 61 20.23 10.06 -3.64
CA LEU A 61 21.69 9.92 -3.62
C LEU A 61 22.42 11.26 -3.32
N ARG A 62 21.76 12.18 -2.61
CA ARG A 62 22.31 13.44 -2.13
C ARG A 62 22.63 13.30 -0.65
N ASN A 63 23.89 13.09 -0.32
CA ASN A 63 24.29 12.92 1.08
C ASN A 63 24.53 14.28 1.72
N ALA A 64 24.18 14.42 3.02
CA ALA A 64 24.46 15.62 3.80
C ALA A 64 25.93 16.06 3.81
N ILE A 65 26.87 15.13 3.56
CA ILE A 65 28.30 15.40 3.41
C ILE A 65 28.60 16.28 2.19
N GLU A 66 27.78 16.22 1.12
CA GLU A 66 27.95 17.07 -0.05
C GLU A 66 27.41 18.46 0.16
N GLU A 67 26.24 18.60 0.80
CA GLU A 67 25.67 19.92 1.12
C GLU A 67 26.62 20.73 2.01
N GLN A 68 27.32 20.05 2.94
CA GLN A 68 28.35 20.70 3.76
C GLN A 68 29.62 21.05 2.99
N LYS A 69 29.96 20.32 1.91
CA LYS A 69 31.15 20.58 1.08
C LYS A 69 30.89 21.60 -0.03
N GLU A 70 29.69 21.69 -0.58
CA GLU A 70 29.31 22.74 -1.50
C GLU A 70 29.35 24.13 -0.84
N THR A 71 29.05 24.20 0.46
CA THR A 71 29.18 25.43 1.26
C THR A 71 30.61 25.72 1.71
N ASN A 72 31.51 24.73 1.70
CA ASN A 72 32.91 24.86 2.08
C ASN A 72 33.84 24.52 0.88
N ILE A 73 33.60 25.06 -0.32
CA ILE A 73 34.51 24.93 -1.46
C ILE A 73 35.81 25.71 -1.15
N GLY A 74 36.65 25.11 -0.33
CA GLY A 74 38.09 25.35 -0.27
C GLY A 74 38.76 24.20 -1.01
N SER A 75 39.11 24.43 -2.24
CA SER A 75 40.20 23.84 -3.06
C SER A 75 40.39 22.32 -3.20
N ASP A 76 39.68 21.45 -2.53
CA ASP A 76 39.79 19.99 -2.71
C ASP A 76 38.42 19.33 -3.00
N GLY A 77 37.86 19.66 -4.18
CA GLY A 77 36.68 19.01 -4.75
C GLY A 77 36.90 17.51 -4.98
N GLY A 78 37.18 16.76 -3.89
CA GLY A 78 37.44 15.34 -3.97
C GLY A 78 36.18 14.60 -4.40
N PHE A 79 36.27 13.84 -5.51
CA PHE A 79 35.26 12.90 -5.94
C PHE A 79 34.81 12.00 -4.78
N ILE A 80 33.49 11.93 -4.56
CA ILE A 80 32.87 11.00 -3.60
C ILE A 80 32.08 9.99 -4.42
N SER A 81 32.45 8.71 -4.32
CA SER A 81 31.72 7.62 -4.94
C SER A 81 30.40 7.39 -4.19
N LYS A 82 29.30 7.33 -4.92
CA LYS A 82 27.98 7.01 -4.38
C LYS A 82 27.47 5.72 -5.00
N SER A 83 27.01 4.81 -4.16
CA SER A 83 26.42 3.56 -4.57
C SER A 83 24.91 3.52 -4.26
N GLY A 84 24.14 2.92 -5.14
CA GLY A 84 22.67 2.88 -5.08
C GLY A 84 22.09 1.72 -4.26
N TRP A 85 22.82 1.16 -3.28
CA TRP A 85 22.33 0.02 -2.49
C TRP A 85 21.06 0.35 -1.72
N LEU A 86 21.05 1.49 -1.03
CA LEU A 86 19.88 1.96 -0.30
C LEU A 86 18.69 2.23 -1.23
N HIS A 87 18.94 2.80 -2.41
CA HIS A 87 17.92 3.01 -3.43
C HIS A 87 17.27 1.68 -3.84
N ASN A 88 18.07 0.65 -4.13
CA ASN A 88 17.57 -0.67 -4.47
C ASN A 88 16.73 -1.32 -3.38
N VAL A 89 17.14 -1.16 -2.10
CA VAL A 89 16.35 -1.63 -0.95
C VAL A 89 14.95 -1.01 -0.94
N ILE A 90 14.86 0.30 -1.11
CA ILE A 90 13.58 1.03 -1.08
C ILE A 90 12.68 0.60 -2.24
N VAL A 91 13.23 0.46 -3.46
CA VAL A 91 12.47 -0.01 -4.64
C VAL A 91 11.93 -1.43 -4.42
N SER A 92 12.76 -2.34 -3.90
CA SER A 92 12.35 -3.72 -3.61
C SER A 92 11.21 -3.76 -2.56
N LYS A 93 11.34 -3.01 -1.46
CA LYS A 93 10.30 -2.97 -0.41
C LYS A 93 9.00 -2.30 -0.87
N HIS A 94 9.10 -1.32 -1.75
CA HIS A 94 7.91 -0.75 -2.38
C HIS A 94 7.22 -1.78 -3.30
N ALA A 95 7.98 -2.54 -4.08
CA ALA A 95 7.43 -3.60 -4.93
C ALA A 95 6.71 -4.68 -4.09
N ASP A 96 7.33 -5.14 -2.98
CA ASP A 96 6.70 -6.07 -2.03
C ASP A 96 5.35 -5.54 -1.50
N ALA A 97 5.28 -4.24 -1.16
CA ALA A 97 4.06 -3.61 -0.69
C ALA A 97 2.97 -3.55 -1.76
N MET A 98 3.34 -3.29 -3.02
CA MET A 98 2.39 -3.24 -4.14
C MET A 98 1.90 -4.63 -4.56
N GLU A 99 2.73 -5.67 -4.40
CA GLU A 99 2.29 -7.05 -4.60
C GLU A 99 1.23 -7.49 -3.57
N SER A 100 1.31 -6.94 -2.37
CA SER A 100 0.39 -7.20 -1.25
C SER A 100 -0.70 -6.14 -1.13
N TYR A 101 -1.23 -5.62 -2.25
CA TYR A 101 -2.27 -4.58 -2.23
C TYR A 101 -3.51 -5.03 -1.44
N PRO A 102 -4.04 -4.19 -0.52
CA PRO A 102 -5.14 -4.58 0.38
C PRO A 102 -6.50 -4.64 -0.31
N GLU A 103 -7.29 -5.63 0.07
CA GLU A 103 -8.69 -5.77 -0.29
C GLU A 103 -9.55 -5.93 0.97
N PRO A 104 -10.67 -5.17 1.11
CA PRO A 104 -11.49 -5.22 2.31
C PRO A 104 -12.48 -6.38 2.23
N ASN A 105 -12.63 -7.09 3.35
CA ASN A 105 -13.72 -8.03 3.59
C ASN A 105 -14.48 -7.58 4.84
N ILE A 106 -15.69 -7.09 4.66
CA ILE A 106 -16.51 -6.54 5.73
C ILE A 106 -17.41 -7.63 6.26
N LEU A 107 -17.29 -7.90 7.55
CA LEU A 107 -18.02 -8.95 8.24
C LEU A 107 -19.06 -8.35 9.19
N PRO A 108 -20.30 -8.87 9.19
CA PRO A 108 -21.32 -8.41 10.13
C PRO A 108 -21.03 -8.96 11.52
N ARG A 109 -21.21 -8.16 12.56
CA ARG A 109 -21.22 -8.65 13.95
C ARG A 109 -22.50 -9.40 14.28
N GLU A 110 -23.60 -9.06 13.62
CA GLU A 110 -24.90 -9.68 13.85
C GLU A 110 -25.50 -10.23 12.55
N LYS A 111 -26.28 -11.33 12.70
CA LYS A 111 -26.89 -12.00 11.54
C LYS A 111 -27.78 -11.10 10.68
N GLY A 112 -28.44 -10.11 11.30
CA GLY A 112 -29.34 -9.19 10.61
C GLY A 112 -28.63 -8.16 9.71
N ASP A 113 -27.30 -8.05 9.81
CA ASP A 113 -26.51 -7.09 9.04
C ASP A 113 -25.65 -7.77 7.95
N LYS A 114 -25.92 -9.07 7.67
CA LYS A 114 -25.14 -9.86 6.70
C LYS A 114 -25.25 -9.31 5.28
N ASP A 115 -26.46 -8.98 4.84
CA ASP A 115 -26.69 -8.47 3.49
C ASP A 115 -26.03 -7.09 3.31
N GLU A 116 -26.10 -6.25 4.35
CA GLU A 116 -25.45 -4.93 4.36
C GLU A 116 -23.94 -5.04 4.30
N ALA A 117 -23.33 -5.94 5.07
CA ALA A 117 -21.90 -6.19 5.04
C ALA A 117 -21.42 -6.67 3.67
N GLN A 118 -22.19 -7.54 3.01
CA GLN A 118 -21.88 -8.03 1.68
C GLN A 118 -21.96 -6.91 0.62
N VAL A 119 -22.95 -6.04 0.71
CA VAL A 119 -23.09 -4.88 -0.18
C VAL A 119 -21.96 -3.89 0.05
N LEU A 120 -21.60 -3.57 1.29
CA LEU A 120 -20.47 -2.69 1.62
C LEU A 120 -19.15 -3.26 1.13
N SER A 121 -18.92 -4.57 1.25
CA SER A 121 -17.72 -5.24 0.73
C SER A 121 -17.57 -5.08 -0.79
N ALA A 122 -18.68 -4.92 -1.52
CA ALA A 122 -18.67 -4.69 -2.95
C ALA A 122 -18.56 -3.20 -3.34
N ILE A 123 -19.13 -2.29 -2.54
CA ILE A 123 -19.19 -0.85 -2.86
C ILE A 123 -17.89 -0.13 -2.48
N ILE A 124 -17.29 -0.45 -1.34
CA ILE A 124 -16.07 0.25 -0.87
C ILE A 124 -14.92 0.14 -1.86
N PRO A 125 -14.60 -1.03 -2.46
CA PRO A 125 -13.61 -1.10 -3.52
C PRO A 125 -13.92 -0.17 -4.70
N CYS A 126 -15.19 -0.03 -5.11
CA CYS A 126 -15.58 0.89 -6.18
C CYS A 126 -15.33 2.36 -5.81
N ILE A 127 -15.64 2.76 -4.56
CA ILE A 127 -15.35 4.12 -4.07
C ILE A 127 -13.84 4.39 -4.06
N LEU A 128 -13.05 3.42 -3.62
CA LEU A 128 -11.59 3.54 -3.59
C LEU A 128 -11.00 3.59 -5.01
N GLU A 129 -11.52 2.80 -5.95
CA GLU A 129 -11.11 2.83 -7.35
C GLU A 129 -11.42 4.19 -8.00
N GLN A 130 -12.60 4.77 -7.77
CA GLN A 130 -12.95 6.12 -8.23
C GLN A 130 -12.01 7.19 -7.69
N ASN A 131 -11.46 7.00 -6.49
CA ASN A 131 -10.45 7.87 -5.89
C ASN A 131 -9.02 7.56 -6.33
N GLN A 132 -8.81 6.64 -7.28
CA GLN A 132 -7.46 6.19 -7.69
C GLN A 132 -6.62 5.76 -6.48
N PHE A 133 -7.22 5.01 -5.56
CA PHE A 133 -6.58 4.67 -4.30
C PHE A 133 -5.31 3.83 -4.49
N GLU A 134 -5.20 3.03 -5.54
CA GLU A 134 -3.97 2.28 -5.85
C GLU A 134 -2.77 3.22 -6.02
N LYS A 135 -2.95 4.35 -6.71
CA LYS A 135 -1.91 5.39 -6.84
C LYS A 135 -1.63 6.07 -5.50
N THR A 136 -2.68 6.42 -4.76
CA THR A 136 -2.55 7.03 -3.42
C THR A 136 -1.81 6.10 -2.46
N TYR A 137 -2.11 4.80 -2.51
CA TYR A 137 -1.44 3.77 -1.73
C TYR A 137 0.04 3.63 -2.11
N SER A 138 0.35 3.58 -3.42
CA SER A 138 1.73 3.58 -3.92
C SER A 138 2.50 4.81 -3.41
N ASP A 139 1.95 6.00 -3.58
CA ASP A 139 2.59 7.26 -3.16
C ASP A 139 2.81 7.34 -1.64
N ALA A 140 1.88 6.80 -0.84
CA ALA A 140 2.03 6.73 0.61
C ALA A 140 3.09 5.69 1.02
N ASN A 141 3.15 4.53 0.33
CA ASN A 141 4.18 3.52 0.58
C ASN A 141 5.58 4.00 0.21
N TRP A 142 5.76 4.81 -0.84
CA TRP A 142 7.05 5.46 -1.11
C TRP A 142 7.51 6.30 0.09
N GLN A 143 6.60 7.06 0.71
CA GLN A 143 6.96 7.84 1.90
C GLN A 143 7.19 6.95 3.12
N LYS A 144 6.36 5.94 3.32
CA LYS A 144 6.50 4.97 4.40
C LYS A 144 7.85 4.26 4.36
N THR A 145 8.25 3.75 3.20
CA THR A 145 9.54 3.04 3.06
C THR A 145 10.73 3.97 3.26
N LYS A 146 10.67 5.22 2.80
CA LYS A 146 11.75 6.21 2.96
C LYS A 146 11.83 6.78 4.37
N SER A 147 10.76 7.43 4.83
CA SER A 147 10.73 8.22 6.07
C SER A 147 10.04 7.53 7.23
N GLY A 148 9.49 6.35 7.02
CA GLY A 148 8.84 5.52 8.04
C GLY A 148 7.36 5.78 8.23
N THR A 149 6.73 6.73 7.52
CA THR A 149 5.31 7.05 7.73
C THR A 149 4.66 7.52 6.46
N GLY A 150 3.58 6.84 6.05
CA GLY A 150 2.60 7.31 5.09
C GLY A 150 1.39 7.90 5.81
N VAL A 151 0.74 8.90 5.21
CA VAL A 151 -0.46 9.52 5.79
C VAL A 151 -1.56 9.64 4.75
N TYR A 152 -2.75 9.20 5.12
CA TYR A 152 -3.97 9.30 4.34
C TYR A 152 -4.94 10.28 4.97
N LYS A 153 -5.69 11.00 4.13
CA LYS A 153 -6.81 11.87 4.53
C LYS A 153 -8.08 11.31 3.89
N VAL A 154 -9.11 11.06 4.69
CA VAL A 154 -10.40 10.55 4.25
C VAL A 154 -11.47 11.54 4.65
N VAL A 155 -12.04 12.25 3.68
CA VAL A 155 -12.98 13.35 3.94
C VAL A 155 -14.19 13.26 3.00
N TRP A 156 -15.27 13.92 3.40
CA TRP A 156 -16.38 14.19 2.52
C TRP A 156 -16.09 15.42 1.66
N ASP A 157 -16.21 15.30 0.35
CA ASP A 157 -16.07 16.40 -0.61
C ASP A 157 -17.42 16.69 -1.26
N SER A 158 -18.05 17.76 -0.85
CA SER A 158 -19.36 18.20 -1.36
C SER A 158 -19.32 18.68 -2.82
N GLY A 159 -18.15 18.99 -3.37
CA GLY A 159 -17.99 19.43 -4.75
C GLY A 159 -17.97 18.29 -5.78
N LYS A 160 -17.77 17.05 -5.35
CA LYS A 160 -17.78 15.89 -6.24
C LYS A 160 -19.18 15.61 -6.80
N LEU A 161 -19.24 14.92 -7.95
CA LEU A 161 -20.48 14.48 -8.60
C LEU A 161 -21.50 15.62 -8.81
N ASN A 162 -21.03 16.78 -9.28
CA ASN A 162 -21.87 17.96 -9.54
C ASN A 162 -22.67 18.46 -8.33
N GLY A 163 -22.06 18.40 -7.13
CA GLY A 163 -22.69 18.87 -5.90
C GLY A 163 -23.42 17.81 -5.07
N LEU A 164 -23.54 16.56 -5.58
CA LEU A 164 -24.03 15.45 -4.77
C LEU A 164 -23.08 15.10 -3.63
N GLY A 165 -21.80 15.46 -3.78
CA GLY A 165 -20.72 15.11 -2.86
C GLY A 165 -20.30 13.65 -2.96
N ASP A 166 -19.09 13.32 -2.54
CA ASP A 166 -18.60 11.95 -2.42
C ASP A 166 -17.40 11.88 -1.48
N ILE A 167 -17.02 10.66 -1.08
CA ILE A 167 -15.83 10.41 -0.28
C ILE A 167 -14.60 10.75 -1.10
N ALA A 168 -13.66 11.46 -0.49
CA ALA A 168 -12.35 11.78 -1.03
C ALA A 168 -11.27 11.11 -0.18
N VAL A 169 -10.45 10.27 -0.80
CA VAL A 169 -9.30 9.63 -0.17
C VAL A 169 -8.04 10.11 -0.88
N GLY A 170 -7.13 10.70 -0.14
CA GLY A 170 -5.89 11.23 -0.70
C GLY A 170 -4.69 11.05 0.23
N ARG A 171 -3.48 11.13 -0.33
CA ARG A 171 -2.25 11.18 0.44
C ARG A 171 -1.99 12.61 0.94
N VAL A 172 -1.51 12.73 2.16
CA VAL A 172 -1.07 14.01 2.73
C VAL A 172 0.44 13.99 2.97
N ASN A 173 1.08 15.12 2.68
CA ASN A 173 2.48 15.27 3.00
C ASN A 173 2.66 15.41 4.52
N LEU A 174 3.48 14.52 5.10
CA LEU A 174 3.76 14.53 6.53
C LEU A 174 4.33 15.87 7.01
N LEU A 175 5.01 16.65 6.16
CA LEU A 175 5.53 17.98 6.51
C LEU A 175 4.45 19.03 6.75
N ASN A 176 3.24 18.83 6.21
CA ASN A 176 2.17 19.81 6.24
C ASN A 176 1.14 19.58 7.37
N ILE A 177 1.35 18.59 8.22
CA ILE A 177 0.44 18.25 9.31
C ILE A 177 1.13 18.35 10.66
N TYR A 178 0.39 18.78 11.69
CA TYR A 178 0.93 19.01 13.02
C TYR A 178 -0.04 18.50 14.09
N TRP A 179 0.50 17.87 15.11
CA TRP A 179 -0.22 17.28 16.24
C TRP A 179 0.51 17.56 17.54
N GLU A 180 -0.12 17.25 18.67
CA GLU A 180 0.42 17.45 20.00
C GLU A 180 1.68 16.58 20.22
N PRO A 181 2.82 17.17 20.61
CA PRO A 181 4.03 16.42 20.91
C PRO A 181 3.84 15.42 22.05
N GLY A 182 4.40 14.21 21.90
CA GLY A 182 4.34 13.16 22.91
C GLY A 182 3.11 12.24 22.82
N VAL A 183 2.27 12.42 21.81
CA VAL A 183 1.08 11.58 21.58
C VAL A 183 1.43 10.48 20.56
N THR A 184 1.12 9.22 20.90
CA THR A 184 1.32 8.06 20.01
C THR A 184 0.19 7.87 19.03
N ASP A 185 -1.05 8.19 19.44
CA ASP A 185 -2.26 8.11 18.62
C ASP A 185 -2.78 9.52 18.36
N ILE A 186 -2.88 9.90 17.09
CA ILE A 186 -3.37 11.22 16.69
C ILE A 186 -4.78 11.52 17.21
N GLN A 187 -5.61 10.49 17.39
CA GLN A 187 -6.99 10.64 17.89
C GLN A 187 -7.03 11.16 19.34
N ARG A 188 -5.92 11.07 20.07
CA ARG A 188 -5.76 11.62 21.42
C ARG A 188 -5.19 13.03 21.43
N SER A 189 -4.72 13.54 20.29
CA SER A 189 -4.26 14.92 20.19
C SER A 189 -5.40 15.90 20.42
N ARG A 190 -5.16 16.93 21.19
CA ARG A 190 -6.18 17.96 21.46
C ARG A 190 -6.52 18.78 20.23
N TYR A 191 -5.52 19.09 19.42
CA TYR A 191 -5.64 19.80 18.15
C TYR A 191 -4.85 19.05 17.09
N PHE A 192 -5.38 19.05 15.88
CA PHE A 192 -4.69 18.53 14.70
C PHE A 192 -4.76 19.58 13.61
N PHE A 193 -3.61 19.93 13.04
CA PHE A 193 -3.51 20.96 12.00
C PHE A 193 -3.04 20.37 10.69
N HIS A 194 -3.61 20.89 9.61
CA HIS A 194 -3.14 20.66 8.25
C HIS A 194 -2.94 22.02 7.58
N THR A 195 -1.77 22.23 6.99
CA THR A 195 -1.40 23.48 6.33
C THR A 195 -1.21 23.24 4.85
N GLU A 196 -1.79 24.09 4.03
CA GLU A 196 -1.68 24.04 2.57
C GLU A 196 -1.29 25.41 2.05
N LEU A 197 -0.43 25.43 1.03
CA LEU A 197 -0.01 26.67 0.37
C LEU A 197 -0.89 26.89 -0.86
N CYS A 198 -1.68 27.95 -0.86
CA CYS A 198 -2.60 28.30 -1.93
C CYS A 198 -2.24 29.65 -2.54
N ASP A 199 -2.46 29.79 -3.85
CA ASP A 199 -2.31 31.07 -4.53
C ASP A 199 -3.42 32.04 -4.10
N LYS A 200 -3.06 33.32 -3.97
CA LYS A 200 -3.97 34.37 -3.54
C LYS A 200 -5.16 34.51 -4.49
N ASP A 201 -4.90 34.52 -5.78
CA ASP A 201 -5.92 34.71 -6.82
C ASP A 201 -6.96 33.57 -6.77
N LEU A 202 -6.51 32.33 -6.58
CA LEU A 202 -7.38 31.16 -6.42
C LEU A 202 -8.24 31.24 -5.13
N LEU A 203 -7.66 31.80 -4.05
CA LEU A 203 -8.40 31.98 -2.79
C LEU A 203 -9.46 33.07 -2.93
N GLU A 204 -9.16 34.18 -3.59
CA GLU A 204 -10.10 35.27 -3.84
C GLU A 204 -11.22 34.86 -4.82
N GLU A 205 -10.91 34.03 -5.83
CA GLU A 205 -11.91 33.43 -6.73
C GLU A 205 -12.86 32.49 -5.98
N ARG A 206 -12.32 31.64 -5.14
CA ARG A 206 -13.11 30.63 -4.37
C ARG A 206 -13.89 31.26 -3.21
N TYR A 207 -13.36 32.34 -2.63
CA TYR A 207 -13.94 33.05 -1.50
C TYR A 207 -13.94 34.56 -1.81
N PRO A 208 -14.94 35.08 -2.54
CA PRO A 208 -15.01 36.50 -2.92
C PRO A 208 -14.97 37.47 -1.75
N GLU A 209 -15.37 36.99 -0.54
CA GLU A 209 -15.32 37.79 0.70
C GLU A 209 -13.91 38.17 1.14
N LEU A 210 -12.87 37.52 0.59
CA LEU A 210 -11.47 37.77 0.90
C LEU A 210 -10.85 38.88 0.05
N GLU A 211 -11.52 39.33 -1.02
CA GLU A 211 -11.01 40.33 -1.92
C GLU A 211 -10.54 41.60 -1.18
N GLY A 212 -9.29 41.92 -1.31
CA GLY A 212 -8.65 43.06 -0.63
C GLY A 212 -8.41 42.91 0.89
N LYS A 213 -8.84 41.81 1.52
CA LYS A 213 -8.61 41.54 2.95
C LYS A 213 -7.31 40.80 3.21
N LEU A 214 -6.80 40.06 2.23
CA LEU A 214 -5.52 39.37 2.32
C LEU A 214 -4.36 40.36 2.18
N LYS A 215 -4.03 41.05 3.29
CA LYS A 215 -2.93 42.01 3.34
C LYS A 215 -1.65 41.33 3.84
N GLY A 216 -0.56 41.53 3.08
CA GLY A 216 0.76 41.04 3.47
C GLY A 216 0.99 39.53 3.21
N LYS A 217 2.21 39.10 3.46
CA LYS A 217 2.61 37.69 3.33
C LYS A 217 2.15 36.91 4.56
N SER A 218 0.98 36.28 4.50
CA SER A 218 0.58 35.30 5.50
C SER A 218 1.21 33.94 5.15
N PHE A 219 2.53 33.92 5.17
CA PHE A 219 3.31 32.76 4.80
C PHE A 219 3.95 32.13 6.03
N MET A 220 3.54 30.90 6.31
CA MET A 220 4.25 30.06 7.25
C MET A 220 5.32 29.30 6.48
N SER A 221 6.59 29.44 6.88
CA SER A 221 7.70 28.70 6.27
C SER A 221 7.39 27.22 6.21
N THR A 222 7.05 26.71 5.03
CA THR A 222 6.85 25.29 4.74
C THR A 222 8.15 24.73 4.19
N LYS A 223 8.45 23.47 4.55
CA LYS A 223 9.56 22.73 3.99
C LYS A 223 9.05 21.85 2.87
N PHE A 224 9.77 21.82 1.76
CA PHE A 224 9.37 21.07 0.58
C PHE A 224 10.31 19.88 0.36
N LEU A 225 9.77 18.80 -0.20
CA LEU A 225 10.52 17.60 -0.58
C LEU A 225 10.98 17.62 -2.05
N TYR A 226 10.53 18.59 -2.81
CA TYR A 226 10.84 18.73 -4.24
C TYR A 226 11.96 19.74 -4.47
N ASP A 227 12.61 19.60 -5.61
CA ASP A 227 13.80 20.38 -5.99
C ASP A 227 13.45 21.68 -6.68
N ASP A 228 12.22 21.79 -7.20
CA ASP A 228 11.77 22.97 -7.91
C ASP A 228 11.65 24.18 -6.96
N HIS A 229 12.06 25.33 -7.45
CA HIS A 229 11.86 26.58 -6.72
C HIS A 229 10.37 26.93 -6.70
N VAL A 230 9.80 26.98 -5.50
CA VAL A 230 8.40 27.39 -5.33
C VAL A 230 8.37 28.90 -5.18
N ASP A 231 7.74 29.56 -6.15
CA ASP A 231 7.42 30.98 -5.99
C ASP A 231 6.40 31.14 -4.87
N THR A 232 6.76 31.92 -3.87
CA THR A 232 5.94 32.19 -2.67
C THR A 232 5.40 33.62 -2.63
N GLU A 233 5.62 34.45 -3.68
CA GLU A 233 5.30 35.88 -3.63
C GLU A 233 3.80 36.14 -3.45
N ASN A 234 2.95 35.37 -4.13
CA ASN A 234 1.49 35.49 -4.06
C ASN A 234 0.80 34.33 -3.35
N LYS A 235 1.53 33.62 -2.48
CA LYS A 235 0.96 32.45 -1.79
C LYS A 235 0.63 32.75 -0.33
N HIS A 236 -0.51 32.21 0.10
CA HIS A 236 -0.97 32.25 1.48
C HIS A 236 -1.08 30.85 2.03
N THR A 237 -0.74 30.69 3.31
CA THR A 237 -0.91 29.42 4.00
C THR A 237 -2.35 29.33 4.52
N VAL A 238 -3.09 28.38 3.97
CA VAL A 238 -4.40 27.97 4.46
C VAL A 238 -4.16 26.98 5.61
N ILE A 239 -4.83 27.20 6.73
CA ILE A 239 -4.69 26.37 7.93
C ILE A 239 -6.04 25.75 8.21
N GLU A 240 -6.07 24.41 8.24
CA GLU A 240 -7.19 23.61 8.71
C GLU A 240 -6.88 23.12 10.12
N VAL A 241 -7.75 23.39 11.06
CA VAL A 241 -7.63 22.90 12.44
C VAL A 241 -8.82 22.02 12.78
N TYR A 242 -8.53 20.85 13.30
CA TYR A 242 -9.48 19.89 13.86
C TYR A 242 -9.25 19.81 15.36
N TYR A 243 -10.32 19.82 16.14
CA TYR A 243 -10.20 19.76 17.59
C TYR A 243 -11.47 19.17 18.22
N HIS A 244 -11.30 18.57 19.39
CA HIS A 244 -12.39 18.04 20.16
C HIS A 244 -12.95 19.07 21.13
N LYS A 245 -14.27 19.19 21.15
CA LYS A 245 -15.02 20.04 22.08
C LYS A 245 -16.15 19.25 22.73
N TYR A 246 -16.30 19.42 24.01
CA TYR A 246 -17.40 18.79 24.74
C TYR A 246 -18.65 19.70 24.67
N VAL A 247 -19.66 19.27 23.92
CA VAL A 247 -20.90 20.00 23.68
C VAL A 247 -22.09 19.14 24.08
N ALA A 248 -22.98 19.64 24.90
CA ALA A 248 -24.20 18.94 25.35
C ALA A 248 -23.99 17.51 25.86
N GLY A 249 -22.87 17.25 26.56
CA GLY A 249 -22.59 15.93 27.12
C GLY A 249 -21.89 14.96 26.14
N LYS A 250 -21.65 15.36 24.90
CA LYS A 250 -20.99 14.56 23.87
C LYS A 250 -19.69 15.22 23.44
N ASN A 251 -18.64 14.40 23.19
CA ASN A 251 -17.40 14.87 22.58
C ASN A 251 -17.63 14.98 21.07
N THR A 252 -17.54 16.18 20.51
CA THR A 252 -17.79 16.47 19.10
C THR A 252 -16.49 16.91 18.42
N LEU A 253 -16.30 16.48 17.17
CA LEU A 253 -15.19 16.93 16.34
C LEU A 253 -15.54 18.26 15.68
N GLN A 254 -14.82 19.31 16.03
CA GLN A 254 -14.97 20.65 15.45
C GLN A 254 -13.88 20.89 14.41
N TYR A 255 -14.20 21.76 13.45
CA TYR A 255 -13.33 22.10 12.33
C TYR A 255 -13.33 23.60 12.08
N CYS A 256 -12.17 24.15 11.78
CA CYS A 256 -12.04 25.53 11.32
C CYS A 256 -10.96 25.62 10.25
N LYS A 257 -11.30 26.26 9.14
CA LYS A 257 -10.39 26.60 8.02
C LYS A 257 -10.22 28.10 7.98
N TYR A 258 -8.98 28.59 8.00
CA TYR A 258 -8.72 30.02 8.03
C TYR A 258 -7.40 30.37 7.29
N VAL A 259 -7.30 31.65 6.91
CA VAL A 259 -6.10 32.25 6.29
C VAL A 259 -5.81 33.55 7.03
N GLY A 260 -4.65 33.66 7.66
CA GLY A 260 -4.32 34.82 8.48
C GLY A 260 -5.35 35.06 9.57
N ASP A 261 -6.06 36.19 9.50
CA ASP A 261 -7.11 36.58 10.45
C ASP A 261 -8.54 36.31 9.92
N GLN A 262 -8.69 35.70 8.75
CA GLN A 262 -9.99 35.47 8.10
C GLN A 262 -10.39 33.99 8.19
N VAL A 263 -11.61 33.75 8.68
CA VAL A 263 -12.22 32.42 8.71
C VAL A 263 -12.83 32.11 7.35
N LEU A 264 -12.48 31.01 6.74
CA LEU A 264 -13.05 30.52 5.48
C LEU A 264 -14.26 29.64 5.71
N SER A 265 -14.17 28.74 6.68
CA SER A 265 -15.23 27.82 7.06
C SER A 265 -14.99 27.36 8.50
N ALA A 266 -16.04 27.28 9.29
CA ALA A 266 -15.96 26.76 10.66
C ALA A 266 -17.28 26.11 11.07
N THR A 267 -17.20 24.94 11.69
CA THR A 267 -18.37 24.23 12.21
C THR A 267 -19.06 25.01 13.34
N GLU A 268 -18.31 25.75 14.15
CA GLU A 268 -18.89 26.56 15.23
C GLU A 268 -19.65 27.80 14.73
N ASN A 269 -19.51 28.18 13.46
CA ASN A 269 -20.25 29.31 12.88
C ASN A 269 -21.66 28.91 12.43
N ASP A 270 -21.92 27.62 12.28
CA ASP A 270 -23.23 27.05 11.97
C ASP A 270 -23.82 26.42 13.24
N PRO A 271 -25.00 26.86 13.72
CA PRO A 271 -25.60 26.36 14.96
C PRO A 271 -25.84 24.85 14.96
N GLU A 272 -26.22 24.27 13.83
CA GLU A 272 -26.46 22.82 13.69
C GLU A 272 -25.14 22.05 13.75
N MET A 273 -24.14 22.46 12.95
CA MET A 273 -22.84 21.84 12.94
C MET A 273 -22.07 22.03 14.26
N ALA A 274 -22.27 23.13 14.96
CA ALA A 274 -21.65 23.36 16.25
C ALA A 274 -22.11 22.36 17.32
N MET A 275 -23.35 21.89 17.23
CA MET A 275 -23.92 20.89 18.14
C MET A 275 -23.54 19.46 17.70
N ARG A 276 -23.57 19.17 16.42
CA ARG A 276 -23.30 17.85 15.84
C ARG A 276 -21.82 17.56 15.70
N GLY A 277 -21.02 18.57 15.32
CA GLY A 277 -19.65 18.44 14.89
C GLY A 277 -19.52 18.21 13.36
N LEU A 278 -18.30 18.13 12.87
CA LEU A 278 -18.00 17.91 11.44
C LEU A 278 -18.44 16.51 10.99
N TYR A 279 -18.06 15.49 11.77
CA TYR A 279 -18.36 14.09 11.51
C TYR A 279 -18.93 13.41 12.75
N ASP A 280 -19.96 12.59 12.54
CA ASP A 280 -20.67 11.87 13.63
C ASP A 280 -19.77 10.85 14.35
N HIS A 281 -18.80 10.29 13.63
CA HIS A 281 -17.82 9.34 14.19
C HIS A 281 -16.83 9.99 15.18
N GLY A 282 -16.69 11.32 15.16
CA GLY A 282 -15.84 12.07 16.08
C GLY A 282 -14.33 11.81 15.99
N LYS A 283 -13.83 11.13 14.95
CA LYS A 283 -12.41 10.88 14.72
C LYS A 283 -11.82 11.92 13.77
N TYR A 284 -10.53 12.23 13.93
CA TYR A 284 -9.80 13.00 12.91
C TYR A 284 -9.76 12.23 11.59
N PRO A 285 -10.00 12.89 10.45
CA PRO A 285 -10.06 12.23 9.15
C PRO A 285 -8.66 11.92 8.56
N TYR A 286 -7.73 11.52 9.42
CA TYR A 286 -6.36 11.20 9.06
C TYR A 286 -5.97 9.84 9.60
N VAL A 287 -5.30 9.05 8.76
CA VAL A 287 -4.81 7.72 9.10
C VAL A 287 -3.30 7.68 8.87
N PHE A 288 -2.57 7.22 9.89
CA PHE A 288 -1.11 7.10 9.86
C PHE A 288 -0.72 5.65 9.67
N ASP A 289 0.06 5.39 8.63
CA ASP A 289 0.68 4.10 8.34
C ASP A 289 2.18 4.17 8.70
N ALA A 290 2.54 3.75 9.91
CA ALA A 290 3.90 3.76 10.41
C ALA A 290 4.59 2.41 10.17
N LEU A 291 5.84 2.44 9.66
CA LEU A 291 6.62 1.24 9.39
C LEU A 291 7.17 0.63 10.68
N TYR A 292 8.09 1.32 11.34
CA TYR A 292 8.63 0.93 12.62
C TYR A 292 8.26 1.98 13.66
N PRO A 293 7.50 1.63 14.70
CA PRO A 293 6.95 2.61 15.63
C PRO A 293 8.05 3.29 16.45
N ILE A 294 7.85 4.59 16.72
CA ILE A 294 8.66 5.37 17.66
C ILE A 294 7.79 5.67 18.87
N GLU A 295 8.26 5.34 20.04
CA GLU A 295 7.55 5.62 21.29
C GLU A 295 7.33 7.14 21.47
N GLY A 296 6.12 7.53 21.87
CA GLY A 296 5.75 8.93 22.04
C GLY A 296 5.49 9.70 20.73
N SER A 297 5.36 9.00 19.59
CA SER A 297 5.06 9.61 18.28
C SER A 297 4.12 8.73 17.48
N PRO A 298 3.18 9.28 16.71
CA PRO A 298 2.38 8.51 15.75
C PRO A 298 3.19 8.14 14.49
N CYS A 299 4.41 8.69 14.36
CA CYS A 299 5.31 8.42 13.24
C CYS A 299 6.26 7.27 13.55
N GLY A 300 6.66 6.57 12.49
CA GLY A 300 7.69 5.56 12.52
C GLY A 300 9.03 6.04 11.94
N TYR A 301 10.01 5.16 11.89
CA TYR A 301 11.24 5.33 11.12
C TYR A 301 11.30 4.36 9.95
N GLY A 302 12.02 4.73 8.89
CA GLY A 302 12.05 4.01 7.62
C GLY A 302 13.34 3.23 7.38
N TYR A 303 13.42 2.60 6.22
CA TYR A 303 14.62 1.86 5.81
C TYR A 303 15.84 2.77 5.65
N VAL A 304 15.64 4.04 5.29
CA VAL A 304 16.76 5.01 5.23
C VAL A 304 17.44 5.16 6.58
N ASP A 305 16.66 5.26 7.66
CA ASP A 305 17.21 5.43 9.01
C ASP A 305 18.09 4.23 9.44
N ILE A 306 17.70 3.02 9.01
CA ILE A 306 18.41 1.77 9.34
C ILE A 306 19.64 1.57 8.44
N CYS A 307 19.47 1.74 7.13
CA CYS A 307 20.48 1.40 6.14
C CYS A 307 21.48 2.53 5.86
N ARG A 308 21.25 3.74 6.37
CA ARG A 308 22.12 4.90 6.16
C ARG A 308 23.57 4.66 6.60
N ASN A 309 23.75 4.02 7.74
CA ASN A 309 25.09 3.81 8.30
C ASN A 309 25.94 2.84 7.46
N PRO A 310 25.48 1.61 7.14
CA PRO A 310 26.18 0.74 6.20
C PRO A 310 26.42 1.39 4.84
N GLN A 311 25.43 2.11 4.29
CA GLN A 311 25.58 2.83 3.01
C GLN A 311 26.72 3.86 3.07
N THR A 312 26.84 4.62 4.18
CA THR A 312 27.93 5.59 4.37
C THR A 312 29.30 4.92 4.36
N VAL A 313 29.45 3.76 5.02
CA VAL A 313 30.69 3.00 5.04
C VAL A 313 31.06 2.50 3.64
N ILE A 314 30.08 1.96 2.89
CA ILE A 314 30.27 1.51 1.52
C ILE A 314 30.77 2.66 0.63
N ASP A 315 30.14 3.84 0.70
CA ASP A 315 30.50 5.00 -0.11
C ASP A 315 31.89 5.54 0.26
N LEU A 316 32.26 5.54 1.53
CA LEU A 316 33.61 5.92 1.99
C LEU A 316 34.68 4.95 1.49
N LEU A 317 34.45 3.64 1.58
CA LEU A 317 35.37 2.62 1.07
C LEU A 317 35.54 2.73 -0.45
N ASN A 318 34.43 2.83 -1.19
CA ASN A 318 34.48 3.02 -2.64
C ASN A 318 35.21 4.29 -3.02
N THR A 319 35.01 5.40 -2.28
CA THR A 319 35.75 6.64 -2.49
C THR A 319 37.25 6.44 -2.26
N SER A 320 37.63 5.68 -1.23
CA SER A 320 39.03 5.37 -0.94
C SER A 320 39.66 4.51 -2.03
N PHE A 321 38.95 3.51 -2.56
CA PHE A 321 39.41 2.72 -3.71
C PHE A 321 39.65 3.59 -4.94
N VAL A 322 38.70 4.45 -5.31
CA VAL A 322 38.83 5.34 -6.46
C VAL A 322 40.01 6.30 -6.28
N LYS A 323 40.15 6.90 -5.11
CA LYS A 323 41.28 7.80 -4.81
C LYS A 323 42.61 7.07 -4.89
N ASN A 324 42.72 5.86 -4.29
CA ASN A 324 43.92 5.06 -4.37
C ASN A 324 44.26 4.73 -5.82
N ALA A 325 43.27 4.32 -6.62
CA ALA A 325 43.46 4.03 -8.03
C ALA A 325 43.92 5.28 -8.81
N GLN A 326 43.38 6.46 -8.54
CA GLN A 326 43.81 7.72 -9.17
C GLN A 326 45.24 8.09 -8.82
N VAL A 327 45.62 7.98 -7.52
CA VAL A 327 46.98 8.25 -7.09
C VAL A 327 47.96 7.23 -7.70
N GLY A 328 47.58 5.97 -7.79
CA GLY A 328 48.41 4.92 -8.39
C GLY A 328 48.54 5.06 -9.94
N ALA A 329 47.52 5.65 -10.59
CA ALA A 329 47.56 5.87 -12.04
C ALA A 329 48.48 7.04 -12.46
N ILE A 330 48.69 8.01 -11.53
CA ILE A 330 49.54 9.17 -11.82
C ILE A 330 50.83 9.01 -10.97
N PRO A 331 51.91 8.49 -11.55
CA PRO A 331 53.17 8.33 -10.80
C PRO A 331 53.70 9.69 -10.39
N ARG A 332 54.05 9.83 -9.11
CA ARG A 332 54.61 11.04 -8.52
C ARG A 332 56.10 10.83 -8.29
N TYR A 333 56.84 11.88 -8.47
CA TYR A 333 58.29 11.82 -8.34
C TYR A 333 58.78 12.93 -7.42
N PHE A 334 59.84 12.65 -6.67
CA PHE A 334 60.68 13.66 -6.05
C PHE A 334 61.69 14.10 -7.10
N SER A 335 61.71 15.36 -7.47
CA SER A 335 62.75 15.99 -8.30
C SER A 335 63.66 16.80 -7.41
N ARG A 336 64.98 16.71 -7.66
CA ARG A 336 65.93 17.58 -6.99
C ARG A 336 65.89 18.96 -7.63
N GLY A 337 65.63 20.01 -6.86
CA GLY A 337 65.51 21.40 -7.34
C GLY A 337 66.80 22.08 -7.76
N ASP A 338 67.85 21.31 -8.16
CA ASP A 338 69.18 21.77 -8.61
C ASP A 338 69.32 21.89 -10.13
N GLY A 339 68.22 21.65 -10.90
CA GLY A 339 68.20 21.66 -12.36
C GLY A 339 68.83 20.41 -13.00
N SER A 340 69.07 19.36 -12.22
CA SER A 340 69.59 18.08 -12.74
C SER A 340 68.61 17.36 -13.67
N VAL A 341 67.33 17.59 -13.56
CA VAL A 341 66.25 17.00 -14.37
C VAL A 341 65.50 18.11 -15.11
N ASN A 342 65.30 17.94 -16.41
CA ASN A 342 64.46 18.81 -17.21
C ASN A 342 63.00 18.43 -16.99
N GLU A 343 62.31 19.14 -16.10
CA GLU A 343 60.91 18.84 -15.73
C GLU A 343 59.92 19.07 -16.86
N ASP A 344 60.19 20.05 -17.72
CA ASP A 344 59.34 20.35 -18.89
C ASP A 344 59.35 19.21 -19.93
N GLU A 345 60.54 18.67 -20.24
CA GLU A 345 60.67 17.50 -21.12
C GLU A 345 60.14 16.22 -20.48
N PHE A 346 60.27 16.07 -19.16
CA PHE A 346 59.71 14.92 -18.44
C PHE A 346 58.19 14.88 -18.44
N LEU A 347 57.55 16.04 -18.39
CA LEU A 347 56.12 16.17 -18.47
C LEU A 347 55.55 16.06 -19.88
N ASP A 348 56.37 16.31 -20.89
CA ASP A 348 55.98 16.19 -22.32
C ASP A 348 56.10 14.73 -22.80
N LEU A 349 54.95 14.04 -22.76
CA LEU A 349 54.83 12.63 -23.18
C LEU A 349 55.07 12.42 -24.69
N SER A 350 55.16 13.48 -25.49
CA SER A 350 55.45 13.40 -26.93
C SER A 350 56.92 13.21 -27.21
N ASN A 351 57.79 13.55 -26.26
CA ASN A 351 59.27 13.38 -26.38
C ASN A 351 59.71 12.08 -25.71
N PRO A 352 60.24 11.13 -26.48
CA PRO A 352 60.73 9.84 -25.93
C PRO A 352 62.04 9.95 -25.16
N ILE A 353 62.74 11.09 -25.24
CA ILE A 353 64.06 11.30 -24.60
C ILE A 353 63.95 12.53 -23.71
N VAL A 354 64.30 12.37 -22.45
CA VAL A 354 64.40 13.46 -21.46
C VAL A 354 65.88 13.74 -21.18
N HIS A 355 66.32 14.99 -21.36
CA HIS A 355 67.70 15.39 -21.14
C HIS A 355 67.89 15.85 -19.68
N GLY A 356 68.98 15.44 -19.07
CA GLY A 356 69.34 15.83 -17.73
C GLY A 356 70.85 16.05 -17.56
N ASN A 357 71.23 16.95 -16.67
CA ASN A 357 72.62 17.26 -16.33
C ASN A 357 73.00 16.51 -15.06
N ASN A 358 74.05 15.62 -15.15
CA ASN A 358 74.59 14.90 -14.03
C ASN A 358 73.55 14.08 -13.23
N ILE A 359 72.80 13.23 -13.94
CA ILE A 359 71.71 12.43 -13.39
C ILE A 359 72.30 11.36 -12.48
N SER A 360 72.02 11.49 -11.15
CA SER A 360 72.24 10.44 -10.14
C SER A 360 70.95 9.72 -9.85
N GLU A 361 70.97 8.51 -9.27
CA GLU A 361 69.77 7.77 -8.88
C GLU A 361 68.84 8.57 -7.93
N ASP A 362 69.37 9.58 -7.19
CA ASP A 362 68.62 10.44 -6.32
C ASP A 362 68.07 11.71 -7.00
N ALA A 363 68.38 11.96 -8.29
CA ALA A 363 67.91 13.16 -9.01
C ALA A 363 66.39 13.15 -9.27
N LEU A 364 65.89 11.95 -9.59
CA LEU A 364 64.44 11.71 -9.78
C LEU A 364 64.06 10.39 -9.11
N ARG A 365 63.37 10.49 -7.98
CA ARG A 365 62.93 9.30 -7.22
C ARG A 365 61.44 9.16 -7.29
N ARG A 366 60.95 8.01 -7.73
CA ARG A 366 59.52 7.70 -7.72
C ARG A 366 59.01 7.59 -6.29
N ILE A 367 57.90 8.25 -6.02
CA ILE A 367 57.19 8.06 -4.76
C ILE A 367 56.41 6.76 -4.87
N GLU A 368 56.80 5.78 -4.08
CA GLU A 368 56.09 4.52 -4.02
C GLU A 368 54.70 4.75 -3.44
N HIS A 369 53.69 4.17 -4.04
CA HIS A 369 52.34 4.20 -3.58
C HIS A 369 51.95 2.80 -3.12
N ASP A 370 51.55 2.69 -1.87
CA ASP A 370 51.06 1.44 -1.34
C ASP A 370 49.64 1.15 -1.89
N THR A 371 49.47 -0.05 -2.41
CA THR A 371 48.16 -0.53 -2.82
C THR A 371 47.30 -0.86 -1.60
N LEU A 372 45.99 -0.60 -1.66
CA LEU A 372 45.09 -0.99 -0.61
C LEU A 372 45.14 -2.50 -0.36
N ASP A 373 45.23 -2.89 0.91
CA ASP A 373 45.20 -4.29 1.34
C ASP A 373 43.86 -4.97 1.01
N SER A 374 43.88 -6.27 0.73
CA SER A 374 42.71 -7.12 0.52
C SER A 374 41.70 -7.06 1.66
N ASN A 375 42.10 -6.72 2.85
CA ASN A 375 41.23 -6.52 4.02
C ASN A 375 40.14 -5.47 3.76
N TYR A 376 40.42 -4.42 2.98
CA TYR A 376 39.44 -3.40 2.65
C TYR A 376 38.29 -3.97 1.80
N ILE A 377 38.60 -4.89 0.87
CA ILE A 377 37.57 -5.58 0.05
C ILE A 377 36.72 -6.47 0.94
N ALA A 378 37.32 -7.21 1.87
CA ALA A 378 36.61 -8.06 2.80
C ALA A 378 35.64 -7.26 3.71
N VAL A 379 36.05 -6.05 4.16
CA VAL A 379 35.19 -5.14 4.93
C VAL A 379 34.06 -4.62 4.05
N LEU A 380 34.32 -4.26 2.80
CA LEU A 380 33.28 -3.81 1.86
C LEU A 380 32.23 -4.90 1.64
N ASP A 381 32.63 -6.12 1.34
CA ASP A 381 31.74 -7.25 1.10
C ASP A 381 30.90 -7.56 2.34
N ARG A 382 31.53 -7.56 3.53
CA ARG A 382 30.84 -7.74 4.80
C ARG A 382 29.78 -6.63 5.05
N THR A 383 30.12 -5.38 4.75
CA THR A 383 29.18 -4.26 4.94
C THR A 383 28.00 -4.32 3.95
N ILE A 384 28.25 -4.75 2.71
CA ILE A 384 27.20 -5.01 1.73
C ILE A 384 26.28 -6.12 2.22
N GLN A 385 26.84 -7.22 2.74
CA GLN A 385 26.06 -8.31 3.31
C GLN A 385 25.24 -7.85 4.51
N GLU A 386 25.82 -7.08 5.44
CA GLU A 386 25.12 -6.49 6.58
C GLU A 386 23.92 -5.63 6.12
N LEU A 387 24.11 -4.80 5.11
CA LEU A 387 23.03 -3.98 4.55
C LEU A 387 21.90 -4.86 3.97
N ARG A 388 22.24 -5.93 3.24
CA ARG A 388 21.26 -6.87 2.67
C ARG A 388 20.48 -7.60 3.78
N GLU A 389 21.16 -8.11 4.80
CA GLU A 389 20.55 -8.83 5.92
C GLU A 389 19.66 -7.89 6.75
N THR A 390 20.15 -6.70 7.08
CA THR A 390 19.41 -5.71 7.88
C THR A 390 18.16 -5.21 7.17
N SER A 391 18.23 -5.04 5.85
CA SER A 391 17.07 -4.63 5.05
C SER A 391 16.11 -5.77 4.73
N GLY A 392 16.51 -7.03 4.95
CA GLY A 392 15.77 -8.21 4.51
C GLY A 392 15.72 -8.37 2.99
N ASN A 393 16.62 -7.70 2.26
CA ASN A 393 16.75 -7.81 0.81
C ASN A 393 17.85 -8.83 0.45
N THR A 394 17.60 -10.09 0.83
CA THR A 394 18.52 -11.20 0.63
C THR A 394 18.52 -11.68 -0.82
N GLU A 395 19.55 -12.40 -1.24
CA GLU A 395 19.62 -12.98 -2.60
C GLU A 395 18.43 -13.87 -2.93
N THR A 396 17.90 -14.58 -1.94
CA THR A 396 16.71 -15.41 -2.08
C THR A 396 15.46 -14.58 -2.38
N SER A 397 15.31 -13.39 -1.75
CA SER A 397 14.17 -12.48 -2.00
C SER A 397 14.23 -11.85 -3.40
N THR A 398 15.43 -11.69 -3.96
CA THR A 398 15.63 -11.16 -5.32
C THR A 398 15.57 -12.24 -6.40
N GLY A 399 15.24 -13.50 -6.04
CA GLY A 399 15.09 -14.60 -6.99
C GLY A 399 16.40 -15.29 -7.38
N ASN A 400 17.52 -14.94 -6.76
CA ASN A 400 18.80 -15.59 -6.98
C ASN A 400 18.90 -16.82 -6.06
N ILE A 401 18.64 -18.01 -6.61
CA ILE A 401 18.64 -19.27 -5.87
C ILE A 401 20.02 -19.90 -6.03
N SER A 402 20.67 -20.23 -4.91
CA SER A 402 21.94 -20.93 -4.95
C SER A 402 21.79 -22.29 -5.66
N SER A 403 22.76 -22.63 -6.50
CA SER A 403 22.79 -23.88 -7.27
C SER A 403 22.70 -25.09 -6.32
N GLY A 404 21.58 -25.81 -6.36
CA GLY A 404 21.34 -27.02 -5.56
C GLY A 404 19.91 -27.19 -5.05
N VAL A 405 19.08 -26.14 -5.06
CA VAL A 405 17.67 -26.24 -4.65
C VAL A 405 16.80 -26.34 -5.89
N THR A 406 16.40 -27.55 -6.26
CA THR A 406 15.60 -27.81 -7.48
C THR A 406 14.13 -28.11 -7.18
N ALA A 407 13.78 -28.42 -5.93
CA ALA A 407 12.41 -28.71 -5.55
C ALA A 407 11.57 -27.42 -5.42
N ALA A 408 10.47 -27.31 -6.16
CA ALA A 408 9.58 -26.15 -6.14
C ALA A 408 9.06 -25.81 -4.72
N SER A 409 8.78 -26.85 -3.91
CA SER A 409 8.35 -26.68 -2.51
C SER A 409 9.45 -26.08 -1.62
N ALA A 410 10.72 -26.41 -1.84
CA ALA A 410 11.83 -25.85 -1.07
C ALA A 410 12.09 -24.39 -1.48
N ILE A 411 11.93 -24.04 -2.75
CA ILE A 411 12.01 -22.65 -3.26
C ILE A 411 10.89 -21.82 -2.66
N ALA A 412 9.66 -22.32 -2.65
CA ALA A 412 8.51 -21.65 -2.03
C ALA A 412 8.73 -21.43 -0.53
N ALA A 413 9.24 -22.42 0.21
CA ALA A 413 9.56 -22.29 1.63
C ALA A 413 10.66 -21.25 1.91
N LEU A 414 11.68 -21.15 1.05
CA LEU A 414 12.73 -20.14 1.15
C LEU A 414 12.20 -18.74 0.85
N GLN A 415 11.36 -18.58 -0.16
CA GLN A 415 10.70 -17.31 -0.49
C GLN A 415 9.76 -16.89 0.65
N GLU A 416 9.03 -17.83 1.21
CA GLU A 416 8.19 -17.57 2.37
C GLU A 416 8.99 -17.15 3.60
N ALA A 417 10.11 -17.77 3.87
CA ALA A 417 11.00 -17.40 4.97
C ALA A 417 11.64 -16.01 4.77
N SER A 418 12.04 -15.67 3.54
CA SER A 418 12.63 -14.36 3.21
C SER A 418 11.65 -13.20 3.32
N GLY A 419 10.35 -13.45 3.11
CA GLY A 419 9.27 -12.46 3.21
C GLY A 419 8.89 -12.04 4.63
N LYS A 420 9.47 -12.60 5.69
CA LYS A 420 9.05 -12.31 7.08
C LYS A 420 9.15 -10.83 7.47
N GLY A 421 10.23 -10.14 7.07
CA GLY A 421 10.41 -8.72 7.36
C GLY A 421 9.40 -7.82 6.65
N SER A 422 9.01 -8.17 5.43
CA SER A 422 8.00 -7.43 4.67
C SER A 422 6.57 -7.66 5.19
N ARG A 423 6.30 -8.82 5.83
CA ARG A 423 4.96 -9.13 6.39
C ARG A 423 4.54 -8.19 7.51
N ASP A 424 5.44 -7.81 8.41
CA ASP A 424 5.11 -6.87 9.49
C ASP A 424 4.74 -5.49 8.94
N SER A 425 5.51 -5.02 7.94
CA SER A 425 5.20 -3.79 7.20
C SER A 425 3.84 -3.87 6.50
N THR A 426 3.53 -5.00 5.87
CA THR A 426 2.25 -5.25 5.19
C THR A 426 1.09 -5.26 6.19
N GLN A 427 1.26 -5.91 7.35
CA GLN A 427 0.24 -5.90 8.40
C GLN A 427 -0.01 -4.50 8.99
N ALA A 428 1.03 -3.67 9.10
CA ALA A 428 0.87 -2.28 9.49
C ALA A 428 0.02 -1.51 8.46
N SER A 429 0.30 -1.69 7.16
CA SER A 429 -0.53 -1.10 6.10
C SER A 429 -1.96 -1.62 6.10
N TYR A 430 -2.19 -2.90 6.44
CA TYR A 430 -3.54 -3.46 6.54
C TYR A 430 -4.33 -2.87 7.71
N ARG A 431 -3.68 -2.60 8.85
CA ARG A 431 -4.32 -1.88 9.97
C ARG A 431 -4.74 -0.48 9.55
N ALA A 432 -3.83 0.28 8.90
CA ALA A 432 -4.14 1.61 8.38
C ALA A 432 -5.27 1.57 7.33
N TYR A 433 -5.26 0.58 6.44
CA TYR A 433 -6.32 0.38 5.46
C TYR A 433 -7.67 0.05 6.12
N SER A 434 -7.68 -0.77 7.16
CA SER A 434 -8.89 -1.05 7.96
C SER A 434 -9.48 0.22 8.57
N GLU A 435 -8.64 1.13 9.08
CA GLU A 435 -9.09 2.43 9.60
C GLU A 435 -9.65 3.32 8.48
N ILE A 436 -9.05 3.32 7.29
CA ILE A 436 -9.58 4.05 6.13
C ILE A 436 -10.98 3.55 5.77
N VAL A 437 -11.16 2.22 5.71
CA VAL A 437 -12.45 1.59 5.40
C VAL A 437 -13.49 1.91 6.49
N GLU A 438 -13.09 1.89 7.76
CA GLU A 438 -13.97 2.27 8.88
C GLU A 438 -14.47 3.70 8.73
N ILE A 439 -13.57 4.65 8.45
CA ILE A 439 -13.96 6.06 8.22
C ILE A 439 -14.87 6.16 6.99
N CYS A 440 -14.60 5.41 5.91
CA CYS A 440 -15.48 5.39 4.73
C CYS A 440 -16.89 4.91 5.08
N ILE A 441 -17.04 3.84 5.87
CA ILE A 441 -18.35 3.34 6.32
C ILE A 441 -19.09 4.41 7.12
N GLU A 442 -18.41 5.12 8.02
CA GLU A 442 -19.01 6.18 8.82
C GLU A 442 -19.43 7.39 7.97
N LEU A 443 -18.63 7.77 6.96
CA LEU A 443 -19.01 8.82 6.01
C LEU A 443 -20.20 8.40 5.13
N ILE A 444 -20.25 7.14 4.70
CA ILE A 444 -21.42 6.58 3.99
C ILE A 444 -22.65 6.68 4.89
N ARG A 445 -22.55 6.30 6.17
CA ARG A 445 -23.65 6.38 7.14
C ARG A 445 -24.18 7.80 7.28
N GLN A 446 -23.29 8.79 7.29
CA GLN A 446 -23.68 10.19 7.53
C GLN A 446 -24.23 10.88 6.29
N PHE A 447 -23.67 10.62 5.09
CA PHE A 447 -23.88 11.46 3.91
C PHE A 447 -24.55 10.77 2.71
N TYR A 448 -24.73 9.42 2.71
CA TYR A 448 -25.37 8.73 1.57
C TYR A 448 -26.91 8.66 1.76
N ASP A 449 -27.53 9.79 1.99
CA ASP A 449 -28.97 9.95 2.16
C ASP A 449 -29.74 9.67 0.85
N MET A 450 -29.16 10.00 -0.31
CA MET A 450 -29.72 9.73 -1.62
C MET A 450 -29.19 8.43 -2.21
N PRO A 451 -30.04 7.63 -2.92
CA PRO A 451 -29.61 6.41 -3.58
C PRO A 451 -28.56 6.68 -4.66
N ARG A 452 -27.46 5.97 -4.62
CA ARG A 452 -26.37 6.03 -5.60
C ARG A 452 -26.23 4.72 -6.33
N GLN A 453 -25.87 4.79 -7.61
CA GLN A 453 -25.68 3.61 -8.44
C GLN A 453 -24.20 3.20 -8.44
N PHE A 454 -23.95 1.96 -8.08
CA PHE A 454 -22.61 1.35 -8.12
C PHE A 454 -22.59 0.21 -9.12
N ARG A 455 -21.55 0.20 -9.96
CA ARG A 455 -21.26 -0.92 -10.85
C ARG A 455 -20.28 -1.84 -10.15
N ILE A 456 -20.76 -2.97 -9.72
CA ILE A 456 -19.93 -4.00 -9.10
C ILE A 456 -19.64 -5.13 -10.08
N VAL A 457 -18.45 -5.72 -9.97
CA VAL A 457 -18.11 -6.93 -10.71
C VAL A 457 -18.56 -8.10 -9.84
N GLY A 458 -19.63 -8.76 -10.26
CA GLY A 458 -20.14 -9.96 -9.61
C GLY A 458 -19.27 -11.19 -9.88
N GLU A 459 -19.67 -12.31 -9.30
CA GLU A 459 -19.07 -13.61 -9.60
C GLU A 459 -19.07 -13.85 -11.12
N TYR A 460 -17.99 -14.40 -11.65
CA TYR A 460 -17.75 -14.65 -13.08
C TYR A 460 -17.58 -13.41 -13.98
N GLY A 461 -17.22 -12.24 -13.41
CA GLY A 461 -16.98 -11.03 -14.20
C GLY A 461 -18.25 -10.37 -14.75
N MET A 462 -19.43 -10.83 -14.35
CA MET A 462 -20.69 -10.19 -14.75
C MET A 462 -20.86 -8.86 -14.02
N GLN A 463 -21.16 -7.80 -14.79
CA GLN A 463 -21.45 -6.49 -14.21
C GLN A 463 -22.85 -6.49 -13.59
N LYS A 464 -22.93 -6.14 -12.31
CA LYS A 464 -24.18 -5.94 -11.59
C LYS A 464 -24.26 -4.49 -11.12
N TYR A 465 -25.41 -3.88 -11.31
CA TYR A 465 -25.67 -2.52 -10.81
C TYR A 465 -26.46 -2.62 -9.51
N ILE A 466 -25.97 -1.95 -8.47
CA ILE A 466 -26.64 -1.87 -7.17
C ILE A 466 -26.94 -0.41 -6.88
N SER A 467 -28.19 -0.13 -6.52
CA SER A 467 -28.60 1.15 -5.95
C SER A 467 -28.42 1.07 -4.43
N TYR A 468 -27.65 1.98 -3.87
CA TYR A 468 -27.29 1.97 -2.45
C TYR A 468 -27.57 3.32 -1.78
N SER A 469 -28.13 3.27 -0.58
CA SER A 469 -28.30 4.40 0.33
C SER A 469 -27.97 3.99 1.76
N ASN A 470 -27.79 4.95 2.66
CA ASN A 470 -27.40 4.70 4.04
C ASN A 470 -28.50 4.09 4.92
N THR A 471 -29.68 3.78 4.37
CA THR A 471 -30.83 3.30 5.14
C THR A 471 -30.52 2.04 5.96
N GLY A 472 -29.69 1.14 5.42
CA GLY A 472 -29.24 -0.07 6.10
C GLY A 472 -28.29 0.18 7.27
N LEU A 473 -27.59 1.33 7.28
CA LEU A 473 -26.62 1.72 8.30
C LEU A 473 -27.21 2.58 9.42
N GLN A 474 -28.46 3.03 9.26
CA GLN A 474 -29.13 3.85 10.30
C GLN A 474 -29.47 3.02 11.54
N PRO A 475 -29.66 3.68 12.71
CA PRO A 475 -30.04 3.00 13.93
C PRO A 475 -31.32 2.19 13.74
N LYS A 476 -31.25 0.88 14.02
CA LYS A 476 -32.39 -0.05 13.93
C LYS A 476 -33.01 -0.27 15.31
N HIS A 477 -34.33 -0.21 15.41
CA HIS A 477 -35.05 -0.53 16.65
C HIS A 477 -34.97 -2.03 16.94
N GLN A 478 -34.53 -2.42 18.14
CA GLN A 478 -34.30 -3.82 18.51
C GLN A 478 -35.59 -4.57 18.91
N GLY A 479 -36.71 -3.88 18.99
CA GLY A 479 -37.97 -4.47 19.45
C GLY A 479 -38.12 -4.48 20.99
N LYS A 480 -39.06 -5.29 21.45
CA LYS A 480 -39.33 -5.48 22.90
C LYS A 480 -38.95 -6.91 23.27
N ASP A 481 -38.13 -7.06 24.29
CA ASP A 481 -37.83 -8.36 24.89
C ASP A 481 -38.33 -8.33 26.34
N PHE A 482 -39.07 -9.37 26.78
CA PHE A 482 -39.73 -9.44 28.08
C PHE A 482 -40.54 -8.18 28.48
N GLY A 483 -41.11 -7.49 27.49
CA GLY A 483 -41.91 -6.28 27.73
C GLY A 483 -41.11 -4.99 27.93
N GLN A 484 -39.78 -5.04 27.94
CA GLN A 484 -38.89 -3.89 27.94
C GLN A 484 -38.49 -3.51 26.53
N ASP A 485 -38.49 -2.22 26.22
CA ASP A 485 -37.98 -1.70 24.97
C ASP A 485 -36.46 -1.78 24.99
N MET A 486 -35.89 -2.53 24.05
CA MET A 486 -34.44 -2.75 23.91
C MET A 486 -33.71 -1.55 23.27
N GLY A 487 -34.47 -0.49 22.89
CA GLY A 487 -33.90 0.71 22.30
C GLY A 487 -33.42 0.54 20.84
N TYR A 488 -32.55 1.45 20.44
CA TYR A 488 -31.98 1.48 19.09
C TYR A 488 -30.58 0.91 19.09
N ARG A 489 -30.29 0.09 18.08
CA ARG A 489 -28.96 -0.49 17.83
C ARG A 489 -28.37 0.14 16.57
N LEU A 490 -27.11 0.52 16.63
CA LEU A 490 -26.33 0.94 15.47
C LEU A 490 -25.63 -0.29 14.85
N PRO A 491 -25.80 -0.57 13.53
CA PRO A 491 -25.06 -1.62 12.86
C PRO A 491 -23.54 -1.40 12.95
N VAL A 492 -22.79 -2.41 13.37
CA VAL A 492 -21.33 -2.38 13.52
C VAL A 492 -20.74 -3.53 12.72
N PHE A 493 -19.65 -3.26 12.03
CA PHE A 493 -18.99 -4.21 11.16
C PHE A 493 -17.54 -4.45 11.60
N ASP A 494 -17.07 -5.66 11.40
CA ASP A 494 -15.67 -6.02 11.55
C ASP A 494 -15.00 -6.05 10.17
N ILE A 495 -13.85 -5.39 10.05
CA ILE A 495 -13.14 -5.27 8.79
C ILE A 495 -11.94 -6.22 8.84
N LYS A 496 -11.94 -7.20 7.95
CA LYS A 496 -10.77 -8.06 7.68
C LYS A 496 -10.14 -7.65 6.37
N VAL A 497 -8.85 -7.41 6.37
CA VAL A 497 -8.09 -7.04 5.19
C VAL A 497 -7.28 -8.24 4.73
N SER A 498 -7.38 -8.56 3.46
CA SER A 498 -6.59 -9.60 2.79
C SER A 498 -5.80 -9.00 1.64
N ALA A 499 -4.77 -9.68 1.17
CA ALA A 499 -4.07 -9.30 -0.04
C ALA A 499 -4.94 -9.57 -1.27
N GLN A 500 -5.05 -8.59 -2.16
CA GLN A 500 -5.58 -8.84 -3.50
C GLN A 500 -4.54 -9.65 -4.27
N LYS A 501 -4.79 -10.93 -4.46
CA LYS A 501 -3.86 -11.81 -5.18
C LYS A 501 -3.86 -11.48 -6.67
N LYS A 502 -2.94 -10.61 -7.09
CA LYS A 502 -2.69 -10.30 -8.53
C LYS A 502 -1.61 -11.20 -9.15
N ASN A 503 -1.04 -12.14 -8.40
CA ASN A 503 0.09 -12.91 -8.89
C ASN A 503 -0.32 -13.91 -9.98
N VAL A 504 0.32 -13.82 -11.15
CA VAL A 504 0.10 -14.69 -12.31
C VAL A 504 0.37 -16.16 -11.94
N TYR A 505 1.36 -16.42 -11.09
CA TYR A 505 1.70 -17.77 -10.61
C TYR A 505 0.57 -18.40 -9.79
N THR A 506 -0.16 -17.60 -9.00
CA THR A 506 -1.32 -18.10 -8.24
C THR A 506 -2.42 -18.56 -9.17
N LYS A 507 -2.67 -17.86 -10.28
CA LYS A 507 -3.66 -18.27 -11.29
C LYS A 507 -3.26 -19.56 -12.01
N VAL A 508 -1.97 -19.72 -12.33
CA VAL A 508 -1.45 -20.96 -12.94
C VAL A 508 -1.62 -22.13 -11.96
N SER A 509 -1.24 -21.95 -10.70
CA SER A 509 -1.42 -22.96 -9.66
C SER A 509 -2.89 -23.31 -9.41
N GLN A 510 -3.79 -22.31 -9.41
CA GLN A 510 -5.24 -22.55 -9.30
C GLN A 510 -5.80 -23.32 -10.51
N ASN A 511 -5.32 -23.01 -11.72
CA ASN A 511 -5.72 -23.74 -12.92
C ASN A 511 -5.23 -25.20 -12.89
N GLU A 512 -4.00 -25.43 -12.46
CA GLU A 512 -3.45 -26.77 -12.28
C GLU A 512 -4.24 -27.56 -11.22
N MET A 513 -4.58 -26.92 -10.11
CA MET A 513 -5.42 -27.50 -9.06
C MET A 513 -6.83 -27.83 -9.58
N ALA A 514 -7.44 -26.96 -10.35
CA ALA A 514 -8.76 -27.20 -10.96
C ALA A 514 -8.72 -28.40 -11.91
N ILE A 515 -7.66 -28.55 -12.72
CA ILE A 515 -7.45 -29.71 -13.60
C ILE A 515 -7.28 -31.00 -12.76
N GLN A 516 -6.52 -30.93 -11.67
CA GLN A 516 -6.34 -32.07 -10.76
C GLN A 516 -7.67 -32.48 -10.12
N PHE A 517 -8.50 -31.52 -9.67
CA PHE A 517 -9.84 -31.81 -9.11
C PHE A 517 -10.73 -32.52 -10.13
N PHE A 518 -10.69 -32.07 -11.38
CA PHE A 518 -11.42 -32.72 -12.46
C PHE A 518 -10.93 -34.16 -12.69
N GLN A 519 -9.62 -34.36 -12.73
CA GLN A 519 -9.00 -35.68 -12.93
C GLN A 519 -9.29 -36.64 -11.77
N MET A 520 -9.32 -36.14 -10.52
CA MET A 520 -9.66 -36.92 -9.32
C MET A 520 -11.17 -37.21 -9.20
N GLY A 521 -12.02 -36.67 -10.11
CA GLY A 521 -13.44 -36.92 -10.09
C GLY A 521 -14.23 -36.13 -9.02
N PHE A 522 -13.70 -35.02 -8.50
CA PHE A 522 -14.37 -34.20 -7.48
C PHE A 522 -15.72 -33.64 -7.94
N PHE A 523 -15.92 -33.53 -9.23
CA PHE A 523 -17.19 -33.07 -9.83
C PHE A 523 -18.15 -34.21 -10.16
N ASN A 524 -17.78 -35.47 -9.83
CA ASN A 524 -18.67 -36.59 -10.02
C ASN A 524 -19.77 -36.58 -8.94
N PRO A 525 -21.08 -36.52 -9.33
CA PRO A 525 -22.18 -36.45 -8.38
C PRO A 525 -22.28 -37.66 -7.44
N GLN A 526 -21.70 -38.82 -7.82
CA GLN A 526 -21.69 -40.03 -6.99
C GLN A 526 -20.71 -39.97 -5.84
N LEU A 527 -19.65 -39.14 -5.94
CA LEU A 527 -18.58 -39.00 -4.96
C LEU A 527 -18.68 -37.70 -4.16
N THR A 528 -19.82 -37.01 -4.20
CA THR A 528 -20.03 -35.66 -3.63
C THR A 528 -19.62 -35.58 -2.16
N ASP A 529 -20.00 -36.56 -1.32
CA ASP A 529 -19.70 -36.51 0.12
C ASP A 529 -18.19 -36.62 0.38
N GLN A 530 -17.50 -37.47 -0.39
CA GLN A 530 -16.05 -37.64 -0.26
C GLN A 530 -15.31 -36.39 -0.79
N ALA A 531 -15.79 -35.80 -1.89
CA ALA A 531 -15.27 -34.57 -2.45
C ALA A 531 -15.44 -33.39 -1.48
N LEU A 532 -16.59 -33.26 -0.82
CA LEU A 532 -16.86 -32.24 0.17
C LEU A 532 -15.93 -32.35 1.38
N MET A 533 -15.74 -33.58 1.94
CA MET A 533 -14.80 -33.81 3.03
C MET A 533 -13.37 -33.41 2.66
N CYS A 534 -12.94 -33.72 1.46
CA CYS A 534 -11.61 -33.40 0.99
C CYS A 534 -11.44 -31.87 0.77
N LEU A 535 -12.44 -31.22 0.16
CA LEU A 535 -12.48 -29.77 -0.03
C LEU A 535 -12.52 -29.02 1.30
N GLU A 536 -13.13 -29.59 2.35
CA GLU A 536 -13.19 -28.98 3.68
C GLU A 536 -11.81 -28.85 4.34
N ILE A 537 -10.91 -29.80 4.08
CA ILE A 537 -9.54 -29.82 4.60
C ILE A 537 -8.60 -28.89 3.79
N MET A 538 -8.92 -28.65 2.51
CA MET A 538 -8.10 -27.83 1.61
C MET A 538 -8.35 -26.34 1.86
N ASP A 539 -7.32 -25.51 1.64
CA ASP A 539 -7.41 -24.05 1.69
C ASP A 539 -6.99 -23.44 0.34
N PHE A 540 -7.96 -22.88 -0.39
CA PHE A 540 -7.76 -22.21 -1.68
C PHE A 540 -8.85 -21.17 -1.94
N ASP A 541 -8.57 -20.22 -2.84
CA ASP A 541 -9.51 -19.15 -3.15
C ASP A 541 -10.77 -19.66 -3.87
N GLY A 542 -11.95 -19.24 -3.41
CA GLY A 542 -13.22 -19.65 -3.97
C GLY A 542 -13.73 -21.02 -3.49
N LYS A 543 -13.11 -21.59 -2.47
CA LYS A 543 -13.48 -22.87 -1.85
C LYS A 543 -14.98 -22.98 -1.59
N ASP A 544 -15.57 -21.98 -0.93
CA ASP A 544 -16.98 -21.99 -0.55
C ASP A 544 -17.91 -22.06 -1.76
N GLY A 545 -17.57 -21.36 -2.85
CA GLY A 545 -18.32 -21.41 -4.10
C GLY A 545 -18.25 -22.78 -4.79
N ILE A 546 -17.08 -23.43 -4.76
CA ILE A 546 -16.91 -24.76 -5.33
C ILE A 546 -17.63 -25.81 -4.46
N MET A 547 -17.49 -25.72 -3.14
CA MET A 547 -18.21 -26.60 -2.21
C MET A 547 -19.73 -26.50 -2.40
N GLN A 548 -20.26 -25.29 -2.54
CA GLN A 548 -21.70 -25.07 -2.79
C GLN A 548 -22.18 -25.71 -4.09
N LYS A 549 -21.41 -25.58 -5.17
CA LYS A 549 -21.73 -26.19 -6.47
C LYS A 549 -21.65 -27.71 -6.45
N VAL A 550 -20.63 -28.27 -5.79
CA VAL A 550 -20.49 -29.72 -5.61
C VAL A 550 -21.65 -30.27 -4.80
N ALA A 551 -22.04 -29.60 -3.71
CA ALA A 551 -23.19 -29.97 -2.89
C ALA A 551 -24.51 -29.88 -3.67
N GLN A 552 -24.71 -28.84 -4.47
CA GLN A 552 -25.88 -28.69 -5.33
C GLN A 552 -25.99 -29.81 -6.37
N ASN A 553 -24.88 -30.15 -7.03
CA ASN A 553 -24.84 -31.25 -8.00
C ASN A 553 -25.20 -32.59 -7.36
N GLY A 554 -24.66 -32.86 -6.16
CA GLY A 554 -25.03 -34.05 -5.40
C GLY A 554 -26.51 -34.10 -5.05
N THR A 555 -27.08 -33.01 -4.60
CA THR A 555 -28.50 -32.89 -4.25
C THR A 555 -29.41 -33.11 -5.48
N ILE A 556 -29.04 -32.52 -6.62
CA ILE A 556 -29.78 -32.69 -7.90
C ILE A 556 -29.74 -34.16 -8.33
N TYR A 557 -28.59 -34.80 -8.23
CA TYR A 557 -28.42 -36.22 -8.58
C TYR A 557 -29.22 -37.13 -7.66
N GLN A 558 -29.23 -36.90 -6.37
CA GLN A 558 -30.05 -37.65 -5.40
C GLN A 558 -31.57 -37.49 -5.71
N LYS A 559 -32.02 -36.30 -5.98
CA LYS A 559 -33.41 -36.06 -6.39
C LYS A 559 -33.75 -36.75 -7.70
N LEU A 560 -32.86 -36.74 -8.67
CA LEU A 560 -33.03 -37.45 -9.93
C LEU A 560 -33.20 -38.95 -9.70
N GLN A 561 -32.34 -39.56 -8.89
CA GLN A 561 -32.45 -40.97 -8.51
C GLN A 561 -33.77 -41.28 -7.79
N GLN A 562 -34.25 -40.43 -6.89
CA GLN A 562 -35.52 -40.58 -6.22
C GLN A 562 -36.69 -40.51 -7.23
N TYR A 563 -36.70 -39.56 -8.17
CA TYR A 563 -37.74 -39.49 -9.18
C TYR A 563 -37.71 -40.68 -10.13
N MET A 564 -36.54 -41.17 -10.49
CA MET A 564 -36.40 -42.38 -11.30
C MET A 564 -36.96 -43.61 -10.60
N GLN A 565 -36.68 -43.80 -9.29
CA GLN A 565 -37.26 -44.87 -8.51
C GLN A 565 -38.78 -44.75 -8.38
N ILE A 566 -39.31 -43.56 -8.17
CA ILE A 566 -40.76 -43.31 -8.11
C ILE A 566 -41.40 -43.59 -9.49
N ALA A 567 -40.76 -43.18 -10.57
CA ALA A 567 -41.26 -43.44 -11.93
C ALA A 567 -41.27 -44.95 -12.23
N LEU A 568 -40.24 -45.69 -11.81
CA LEU A 568 -40.15 -47.15 -11.99
C LEU A 568 -41.20 -47.86 -11.17
N THR A 569 -41.43 -47.49 -9.92
CA THR A 569 -42.46 -48.05 -9.06
C THR A 569 -43.87 -47.75 -9.56
N LEU A 570 -44.12 -46.57 -10.08
CA LEU A 570 -45.40 -46.21 -10.71
C LEU A 570 -45.62 -46.98 -12.02
N ALA A 571 -44.60 -47.12 -12.85
CA ALA A 571 -44.68 -47.88 -14.10
C ALA A 571 -44.95 -49.38 -13.81
N GLN A 572 -44.31 -49.97 -12.81
CA GLN A 572 -44.59 -51.36 -12.38
C GLN A 572 -46.01 -51.56 -11.87
N ALA A 573 -46.61 -50.52 -11.27
CA ALA A 573 -47.99 -50.61 -10.74
C ALA A 573 -49.06 -50.44 -11.86
N VAL A 574 -48.74 -49.79 -12.98
CA VAL A 574 -49.71 -49.48 -14.06
C VAL A 574 -49.59 -50.47 -15.23
N ASP A 575 -48.37 -50.75 -15.70
CA ASP A 575 -48.11 -51.70 -16.81
C ASP A 575 -46.70 -52.30 -16.66
N PRO A 576 -46.57 -53.58 -16.31
CA PRO A 576 -45.29 -54.27 -16.14
C PRO A 576 -44.42 -54.32 -17.40
N ALA A 577 -45.02 -54.33 -18.61
CA ALA A 577 -44.26 -54.35 -19.86
C ALA A 577 -43.66 -53.01 -20.20
N ALA A 578 -44.33 -51.90 -19.85
CA ALA A 578 -43.80 -50.53 -19.97
C ALA A 578 -42.71 -50.25 -18.93
N ALA A 579 -42.79 -50.88 -17.75
CA ALA A 579 -41.76 -50.77 -16.72
C ALA A 579 -40.42 -51.36 -17.14
N GLU A 580 -40.43 -52.46 -17.92
CA GLU A 580 -39.20 -53.05 -18.46
C GLU A 580 -38.52 -52.17 -19.49
N THR A 581 -39.29 -51.51 -20.37
CA THR A 581 -38.74 -50.59 -21.36
C THR A 581 -38.18 -49.31 -20.70
N ILE A 582 -38.85 -48.77 -19.68
CA ILE A 582 -38.35 -47.62 -18.88
C ILE A 582 -37.11 -48.00 -18.07
N ALA A 583 -37.06 -49.20 -17.50
CA ALA A 583 -35.89 -49.73 -16.81
C ALA A 583 -34.67 -49.88 -17.75
N GLN A 584 -34.93 -50.37 -18.99
CA GLN A 584 -33.87 -50.44 -20.01
C GLN A 584 -33.42 -49.09 -20.49
N ASP A 585 -34.30 -48.12 -20.68
CA ASP A 585 -33.95 -46.73 -21.03
C ASP A 585 -33.17 -46.02 -19.90
N ILE A 586 -33.57 -46.25 -18.66
CA ILE A 586 -32.83 -45.75 -17.47
C ILE A 586 -31.44 -46.39 -17.38
N MET A 587 -31.34 -47.71 -17.58
CA MET A 587 -30.06 -48.42 -17.60
C MET A 587 -29.19 -47.95 -18.78
N GLN A 588 -29.75 -47.68 -19.93
CA GLN A 588 -29.03 -47.22 -21.10
C GLN A 588 -28.54 -45.75 -20.95
N THR A 589 -29.35 -44.90 -20.34
CA THR A 589 -28.97 -43.52 -20.03
C THR A 589 -28.00 -43.41 -18.85
N MET A 590 -28.11 -44.22 -17.82
CA MET A 590 -27.19 -44.23 -16.69
C MET A 590 -25.98 -45.15 -16.89
N GLY A 591 -26.11 -46.22 -17.70
CA GLY A 591 -25.02 -47.13 -18.01
C GLY A 591 -24.06 -46.62 -19.06
N GLY A 592 -24.49 -45.66 -19.90
CA GLY A 592 -23.62 -45.03 -20.87
C GLY A 592 -22.55 -44.10 -20.32
N ASP A 593 -22.81 -43.51 -19.14
CA ASP A 593 -21.85 -42.57 -18.50
C ASP A 593 -21.16 -43.11 -17.22
N GLY A 594 -21.66 -44.19 -16.64
CA GLY A 594 -21.19 -44.60 -15.30
C GLY A 594 -20.33 -45.87 -15.24
N MET A 595 -20.33 -46.71 -16.29
CA MET A 595 -19.59 -47.99 -16.28
C MET A 595 -18.44 -48.12 -17.30
N ALA A 596 -18.11 -47.04 -18.03
CA ALA A 596 -16.92 -47.00 -18.87
C ALA A 596 -15.64 -46.69 -18.07
N GLY A 597 -15.72 -46.64 -16.73
CA GLY A 597 -14.56 -46.52 -15.83
C GLY A 597 -13.72 -47.77 -15.67
N GLY A 598 -14.07 -48.89 -16.36
CA GLY A 598 -13.36 -50.15 -16.27
C GLY A 598 -12.71 -50.64 -17.56
N ALA A 599 -12.90 -50.00 -18.67
CA ALA A 599 -12.21 -50.31 -19.93
C ALA A 599 -11.54 -49.06 -20.49
N GLY A 600 -10.37 -48.81 -19.98
CA GLY A 600 -9.49 -47.76 -20.52
C GLY A 600 -9.14 -48.06 -21.96
N GLY A 601 -9.55 -47.23 -22.88
CA GLY A 601 -9.09 -47.35 -24.25
C GLY A 601 -9.37 -46.12 -25.13
N ASP A 602 -10.61 -45.68 -25.31
CA ASP A 602 -10.89 -44.81 -26.45
C ASP A 602 -11.23 -43.34 -26.11
N VAL A 603 -11.67 -43.02 -24.92
CA VAL A 603 -11.95 -41.60 -24.54
C VAL A 603 -10.65 -40.88 -24.15
N GLN A 604 -9.62 -41.61 -23.71
CA GLN A 604 -8.32 -41.04 -23.38
C GLN A 604 -7.53 -40.59 -24.62
N MET A 605 -7.78 -41.20 -25.79
CA MET A 605 -7.07 -40.80 -27.03
C MET A 605 -7.56 -39.47 -27.61
N LEU A 606 -8.84 -39.17 -27.54
CA LEU A 606 -9.38 -37.91 -28.11
C LEU A 606 -9.09 -36.67 -27.25
N GLN A 607 -8.99 -36.82 -25.91
CA GLN A 607 -8.62 -35.72 -25.03
C GLN A 607 -7.12 -35.52 -24.87
N SER A 608 -6.33 -36.60 -24.88
CA SER A 608 -4.87 -36.48 -24.72
C SER A 608 -4.20 -35.83 -25.95
N ASP A 609 -4.73 -36.07 -27.16
CA ASP A 609 -4.12 -35.49 -28.36
C ASP A 609 -4.43 -33.99 -28.51
N HIS A 610 -5.58 -33.52 -28.03
CA HIS A 610 -5.90 -32.08 -28.10
C HIS A 610 -5.19 -31.27 -27.02
N ILE A 611 -5.04 -31.83 -25.81
CA ILE A 611 -4.32 -31.16 -24.70
C ILE A 611 -2.80 -31.31 -24.87
N ALA A 612 -2.31 -32.45 -25.35
CA ALA A 612 -0.90 -32.64 -25.67
C ALA A 612 -0.45 -31.77 -26.86
N GLY A 613 -1.36 -31.48 -27.80
CA GLY A 613 -1.10 -30.56 -28.90
C GLY A 613 -0.99 -29.10 -28.47
N LEU A 614 -1.80 -28.66 -27.50
CA LEU A 614 -1.75 -27.32 -26.94
C LEU A 614 -0.48 -27.11 -26.09
N GLY A 615 -0.12 -28.07 -25.25
CA GLY A 615 1.09 -28.01 -24.44
C GLY A 615 2.38 -28.05 -25.26
N LYS A 616 2.42 -28.85 -26.34
CA LYS A 616 3.57 -28.88 -27.26
C LYS A 616 3.72 -27.59 -28.06
N ASN A 617 2.61 -26.97 -28.48
CA ASN A 617 2.66 -25.70 -29.20
C ASN A 617 3.10 -24.53 -28.32
N GLU A 618 2.73 -24.50 -27.05
CA GLU A 618 3.23 -23.47 -26.12
C GLU A 618 4.68 -23.70 -25.70
N SER A 619 5.08 -24.93 -25.40
CA SER A 619 6.47 -25.24 -25.09
C SER A 619 7.41 -24.98 -26.28
N THR A 620 6.94 -25.25 -27.50
CA THR A 620 7.68 -24.95 -28.74
C THR A 620 7.75 -23.44 -29.00
N ARG A 621 6.69 -22.67 -28.70
CA ARG A 621 6.69 -21.21 -28.78
C ARG A 621 7.62 -20.57 -27.75
N VAL A 622 7.65 -21.06 -26.52
CA VAL A 622 8.56 -20.59 -25.45
C VAL A 622 10.02 -20.98 -25.78
N ALA A 623 10.26 -22.19 -26.30
CA ALA A 623 11.59 -22.61 -26.73
C ALA A 623 12.08 -21.76 -27.91
N ASN A 624 11.24 -21.49 -28.92
CA ASN A 624 11.56 -20.62 -30.04
C ASN A 624 11.73 -19.15 -29.66
N ALA A 625 10.99 -18.66 -28.63
CA ALA A 625 11.19 -17.31 -28.10
C ALA A 625 12.51 -17.19 -27.33
N ARG A 626 12.90 -18.23 -26.59
CA ARG A 626 14.20 -18.29 -25.87
C ARG A 626 15.38 -18.40 -26.84
N SER A 627 15.28 -19.20 -27.90
CA SER A 627 16.35 -19.28 -28.91
C SER A 627 16.54 -17.97 -29.66
N ARG A 628 15.45 -17.27 -30.02
CA ARG A 628 15.51 -15.93 -30.62
C ARG A 628 16.07 -14.87 -29.66
N ALA A 629 15.77 -14.94 -28.38
CA ALA A 629 16.34 -14.04 -27.39
C ALA A 629 17.83 -14.29 -27.14
N SER A 630 18.28 -15.56 -27.21
CA SER A 630 19.69 -15.90 -27.08
C SER A 630 20.51 -15.55 -28.36
N GLU A 631 19.88 -15.60 -29.53
CA GLU A 631 20.51 -15.14 -30.79
C GLU A 631 20.62 -13.60 -30.84
N ALA A 632 19.65 -12.87 -30.28
CA ALA A 632 19.69 -11.42 -30.21
C ALA A 632 20.66 -10.87 -29.14
N SER A 633 21.10 -11.69 -28.19
CA SER A 633 22.06 -11.30 -27.14
C SER A 633 23.52 -11.65 -27.43
N GLN A 634 23.82 -12.30 -28.57
CA GLN A 634 25.20 -12.51 -28.98
C GLN A 634 25.73 -11.25 -29.70
N PRO A 635 26.84 -10.64 -29.25
CA PRO A 635 27.47 -9.57 -30.00
C PRO A 635 27.95 -10.13 -31.35
N GLU A 636 27.73 -9.40 -32.45
CA GLU A 636 28.23 -9.72 -33.77
C GLU A 636 29.78 -9.81 -33.75
N GLY A 637 30.26 -10.99 -33.41
CA GLY A 637 31.66 -11.37 -33.57
C GLY A 637 31.94 -11.64 -35.05
N GLY A 638 32.71 -10.77 -35.67
CA GLY A 638 33.06 -10.84 -37.07
C GLY A 638 33.59 -12.23 -37.46
N LYS A 639 33.02 -12.80 -38.51
CA LYS A 639 33.53 -13.98 -39.15
C LYS A 639 34.91 -13.67 -39.74
N VAL A 640 35.95 -14.11 -39.06
CA VAL A 640 37.30 -14.18 -39.65
C VAL A 640 37.29 -15.33 -40.63
N THR A 641 37.17 -15.03 -41.90
CA THR A 641 37.42 -15.98 -43.00
C THR A 641 38.92 -16.25 -43.06
N ALA A 642 39.34 -17.42 -42.61
CA ALA A 642 40.70 -17.93 -42.86
C ALA A 642 40.86 -18.16 -44.35
N LYS A 643 41.66 -17.32 -45.01
CA LYS A 643 42.19 -17.60 -46.33
C LYS A 643 43.18 -18.78 -46.27
N LYS A 644 42.87 -19.88 -46.95
CA LYS A 644 43.85 -20.90 -47.28
C LYS A 644 44.82 -20.31 -48.31
N GLU A 645 46.06 -20.16 -47.94
CA GLU A 645 47.14 -19.98 -48.88
C GLU A 645 47.53 -21.36 -49.47
N ASP A 646 47.29 -21.53 -50.77
CA ASP A 646 47.90 -22.61 -51.53
C ASP A 646 49.36 -22.27 -51.81
N LYS A 647 50.23 -23.18 -51.35
CA LYS A 647 51.62 -23.16 -51.70
C LYS A 647 51.82 -23.54 -53.21
N LYS A 648 52.52 -22.72 -53.87
CA LYS A 648 53.51 -23.10 -54.87
C LYS A 648 54.87 -22.49 -54.54
#